data_e560ff1450fa0a1b7d8caeede43aece3
#
_entry.id   e560ff1450fa0a1b7d8caeede43aece3
#
_cell.length_a   1.000
_cell.length_b   1.000
_cell.length_c   1.000
_cell.angle_alpha   90.00
_cell.angle_beta   90.00
_cell.angle_gamma   90.00
#
_symmetry.space_group_name_H-M   'P 1'
#
loop_
_entity.id
_entity.type
_entity.pdbx_description
1 polymer ?
#
loop_
_entity_poly.entity_id
_entity_poly.type
_entity_poly.pdbx_seq_one_letter_code
_entity_poly.pdbx_strand_id
1 'polypeptide(L)'
;MNRKVSLTLKILGGIVGGVLLLLVIAALLLNTHTVQNKLVGIATQRLEEKLQTHVRIDDVSVNVFTQEINLKGLEVEDQQQQKMLELERLSVNLDLWALLGKEIIISKADMMGVNAKLYQVKDSVANYQFIIDAFKSDKPKEQVDTVKKKEPFSLNVHYVKLVRIGGQYDYQTKKGPQTVKFNLASLTMDEQDKKNDVKIDGLHFVLDNHMPRKNTGRPHRGWFDVGHLDVIADLQLSINHIGKDTLNATLTKFVAKDTLTGFNVKDLRFTVRATKRQAHLRDIVVQQENTVLQFDSAYIVLPSKKEGRKFSFQTSLIKGKTLLKDISRPFAPVLKDFKMPLELSVLFSGTDTTLVFKDIEVHSPDKRLKIDAVGGIDHLNKKKELDIHFNVKKLTAKGKMKQEIIQQFPVKKMLMKQLDALGDITYTGVVHIPYHREEFKGVLGTAVGRLTFNFSIDNDTNYVIGHAETKGIHLGTVLKMKQLGNVGLNGNFKVDIDKKRTALLRKQTGGKLPFGEVKATVYEASYKKIKVKNLLVDIKSRGGSVEGSISQENKGLDWACDFSFTDIDKIEHIKIKPKVKLKFKDLFKKKDSDNKKDSDKKKGNKKDSNAKKDDSKESSGKKESGLKGLFKKKSAN
;
A
#
# COMPACT_ATOMS: atom_id res chain seq x y z
N MET A 1 16.15 1.39 2.15
CA MET A 1 16.59 2.68 1.57
C MET A 1 17.47 2.36 0.36
N ASN A 2 17.02 2.73 -0.80
CA ASN A 2 17.69 2.34 -2.05
C ASN A 2 19.12 2.89 -2.11
N ARG A 3 20.06 2.05 -2.54
CA ARG A 3 21.48 2.37 -2.86
C ARG A 3 21.64 3.70 -3.64
N LYS A 4 20.56 4.18 -4.27
CA LYS A 4 20.48 5.41 -5.06
C LYS A 4 20.35 6.69 -4.22
N VAL A 5 19.61 6.67 -3.10
CA VAL A 5 19.53 7.85 -2.19
C VAL A 5 20.84 8.03 -1.42
N SER A 6 21.50 6.93 -1.05
CA SER A 6 22.86 6.96 -0.49
C SER A 6 23.90 7.48 -1.51
N LEU A 7 23.67 7.25 -2.81
CA LEU A 7 24.56 7.75 -3.87
C LEU A 7 24.39 9.26 -4.06
N THR A 8 23.16 9.77 -4.06
CA THR A 8 22.89 11.22 -4.24
C THR A 8 23.42 12.04 -3.05
N LEU A 9 23.26 11.54 -1.83
CA LEU A 9 23.88 12.15 -0.63
C LEU A 9 25.42 12.06 -0.66
N LYS A 10 25.99 10.99 -1.17
CA LYS A 10 27.45 10.85 -1.37
C LYS A 10 27.96 11.74 -2.49
N ILE A 11 27.19 11.93 -3.56
CA ILE A 11 27.53 12.84 -4.66
C ILE A 11 27.45 14.30 -4.19
N LEU A 12 26.39 14.68 -3.48
CA LEU A 12 26.27 16.00 -2.89
C LEU A 12 27.38 16.26 -1.86
N GLY A 13 27.64 15.32 -0.96
CA GLY A 13 28.75 15.36 -0.02
C GLY A 13 30.12 15.36 -0.71
N GLY A 14 30.26 14.66 -1.83
CA GLY A 14 31.48 14.67 -2.66
C GLY A 14 31.71 15.98 -3.39
N ILE A 15 30.65 16.63 -3.91
CA ILE A 15 30.73 17.94 -4.56
C ILE A 15 31.08 19.02 -3.51
N VAL A 16 30.37 19.04 -2.39
CA VAL A 16 30.65 19.98 -1.29
C VAL A 16 32.03 19.70 -0.69
N GLY A 17 32.41 18.46 -0.46
CA GLY A 17 33.72 18.05 0.02
C GLY A 17 34.85 18.36 -1.00
N GLY A 18 34.58 18.18 -2.29
CA GLY A 18 35.52 18.54 -3.36
C GLY A 18 35.77 20.05 -3.47
N VAL A 19 34.71 20.85 -3.37
CA VAL A 19 34.82 22.31 -3.36
C VAL A 19 35.52 22.81 -2.07
N LEU A 20 35.21 22.24 -0.92
CA LEU A 20 35.93 22.57 0.34
C LEU A 20 37.40 22.15 0.28
N LEU A 21 37.71 20.99 -0.29
CA LEU A 21 39.10 20.53 -0.48
C LEU A 21 39.87 21.46 -1.46
N LEU A 22 39.20 21.95 -2.50
CA LEU A 22 39.74 22.96 -3.43
C LEU A 22 40.13 24.25 -2.74
N LEU A 23 39.31 24.69 -1.78
CA LEU A 23 39.60 25.87 -0.98
C LEU A 23 40.78 25.67 -0.03
N VAL A 24 40.89 24.50 0.57
CA VAL A 24 42.04 24.16 1.42
C VAL A 24 43.34 24.16 0.61
N ILE A 25 43.33 23.66 -0.61
CA ILE A 25 44.48 23.67 -1.51
C ILE A 25 44.79 25.12 -1.94
N ALA A 26 43.80 25.96 -2.23
CA ALA A 26 43.96 27.36 -2.52
C ALA A 26 44.54 28.13 -1.31
N ALA A 27 44.07 27.86 -0.09
CA ALA A 27 44.59 28.46 1.14
C ALA A 27 46.05 28.06 1.45
N LEU A 28 46.43 26.80 1.18
CA LEU A 28 47.82 26.34 1.31
C LEU A 28 48.75 26.94 0.25
N LEU A 29 48.22 27.31 -0.92
CA LEU A 29 48.97 28.03 -1.96
C LEU A 29 49.14 29.53 -1.65
N LEU A 30 48.29 30.10 -0.79
CA LEU A 30 48.35 31.50 -0.34
C LEU A 30 49.48 31.79 0.65
N ASN A 31 50.19 30.81 1.13
CA ASN A 31 51.32 30.99 2.06
C ASN A 31 52.61 31.50 1.38
N THR A 32 52.51 32.00 0.13
CA THR A 32 53.62 32.61 -0.58
C THR A 32 53.37 34.10 -0.90
N HIS A 33 54.26 34.92 -0.47
CA HIS A 33 54.23 36.35 -0.23
C HIS A 33 53.97 37.34 -1.41
N THR A 34 53.44 36.93 -2.55
CA THR A 34 53.31 37.87 -3.68
C THR A 34 52.02 37.64 -4.41
N VAL A 35 50.81 38.18 -4.02
CA VAL A 35 49.86 37.73 -5.04
C VAL A 35 48.35 37.98 -4.92
N GLN A 36 47.93 39.00 -4.28
CA GLN A 36 46.46 39.25 -4.37
C GLN A 36 45.97 39.50 -5.81
N ASN A 37 46.79 40.03 -6.71
CA ASN A 37 46.41 40.25 -8.12
C ASN A 37 46.70 39.06 -9.07
N LYS A 38 47.39 38.02 -8.61
CA LYS A 38 47.65 36.81 -9.40
C LYS A 38 46.89 35.56 -8.91
N LEU A 39 46.15 35.68 -7.82
CA LEU A 39 45.46 34.54 -7.17
C LEU A 39 44.47 33.83 -8.09
N VAL A 40 43.65 34.59 -8.82
CA VAL A 40 42.70 34.03 -9.78
C VAL A 40 43.42 33.19 -10.83
N GLY A 41 44.45 33.72 -11.48
CA GLY A 41 45.18 32.96 -12.51
C GLY A 41 45.85 31.71 -11.97
N ILE A 42 46.49 31.80 -10.80
CA ILE A 42 47.12 30.61 -10.17
C ILE A 42 46.08 29.57 -9.76
N ALA A 43 44.97 30.00 -9.15
CA ALA A 43 43.90 29.09 -8.74
C ALA A 43 43.25 28.38 -9.95
N THR A 44 42.95 29.15 -11.01
CA THR A 44 42.40 28.63 -12.26
C THR A 44 43.38 27.65 -12.90
N GLN A 45 44.64 28.03 -13.11
CA GLN A 45 45.63 27.16 -13.72
C GLN A 45 45.84 25.86 -12.93
N ARG A 46 45.95 25.93 -11.59
CA ARG A 46 46.12 24.74 -10.76
C ARG A 46 44.92 23.81 -10.80
N LEU A 47 43.71 24.37 -10.88
CA LEU A 47 42.50 23.58 -11.02
C LEU A 47 42.39 22.94 -12.40
N GLU A 48 42.69 23.68 -13.46
CA GLU A 48 42.75 23.16 -14.83
C GLU A 48 43.79 22.04 -14.97
N GLU A 49 45.01 22.23 -14.45
CA GLU A 49 46.06 21.20 -14.41
C GLU A 49 45.58 19.94 -13.65
N LYS A 50 44.91 20.13 -12.51
CA LYS A 50 44.45 19.02 -11.66
C LYS A 50 43.24 18.29 -12.24
N LEU A 51 42.29 19.02 -12.78
CA LEU A 51 41.04 18.50 -13.32
C LEU A 51 41.14 18.14 -14.80
N GLN A 52 42.18 18.62 -15.48
CA GLN A 52 42.38 18.44 -16.93
C GLN A 52 41.17 18.90 -17.75
N THR A 53 40.53 19.98 -17.33
CA THR A 53 39.40 20.60 -18.00
C THR A 53 39.43 22.11 -17.81
N HIS A 54 38.62 22.83 -18.59
CA HIS A 54 38.51 24.27 -18.47
C HIS A 54 37.80 24.68 -17.18
N VAL A 55 38.44 25.58 -16.43
CA VAL A 55 37.92 26.14 -15.18
C VAL A 55 38.00 27.66 -15.26
N ARG A 56 36.89 28.33 -15.02
CA ARG A 56 36.83 29.78 -14.94
C ARG A 56 36.52 30.20 -13.51
N ILE A 57 37.25 31.20 -13.03
CA ILE A 57 37.00 31.84 -11.75
C ILE A 57 37.00 33.36 -12.00
N ASP A 58 35.95 34.06 -11.60
CA ASP A 58 35.83 35.47 -11.82
C ASP A 58 36.63 36.29 -10.78
N ASP A 59 36.57 35.90 -9.50
CA ASP A 59 37.26 36.60 -8.42
C ASP A 59 37.62 35.67 -7.26
N VAL A 60 38.82 35.87 -6.68
CA VAL A 60 39.24 35.23 -5.43
C VAL A 60 39.82 36.30 -4.53
N SER A 61 39.27 36.49 -3.36
CA SER A 61 39.78 37.42 -2.36
C SER A 61 39.99 36.73 -1.02
N VAL A 62 41.07 37.12 -0.36
CA VAL A 62 41.44 36.62 0.98
C VAL A 62 41.59 37.79 1.91
N ASN A 63 40.83 37.80 2.98
CA ASN A 63 40.97 38.78 4.05
C ASN A 63 41.61 38.09 5.27
N VAL A 64 42.88 38.37 5.51
CA VAL A 64 43.66 37.78 6.60
C VAL A 64 43.12 38.20 7.97
N PHE A 65 42.56 39.42 8.09
CA PHE A 65 42.05 39.93 9.36
C PHE A 65 40.75 39.29 9.79
N THR A 66 39.82 39.05 8.84
CA THR A 66 38.56 38.33 9.08
C THR A 66 38.72 36.84 8.87
N GLN A 67 39.88 36.38 8.42
CA GLN A 67 40.18 34.98 8.10
C GLN A 67 39.17 34.40 7.07
N GLU A 68 38.72 35.24 6.14
CA GLU A 68 37.69 34.92 5.16
C GLU A 68 38.31 34.77 3.77
N ILE A 69 37.95 33.67 3.12
CA ILE A 69 38.26 33.39 1.71
C ILE A 69 36.98 33.48 0.93
N ASN A 70 36.93 34.35 -0.08
CA ASN A 70 35.80 34.48 -0.98
C ASN A 70 36.20 34.07 -2.40
N LEU A 71 35.35 33.25 -3.02
CA LEU A 71 35.43 32.86 -4.42
C LEU A 71 34.13 33.23 -5.10
N LYS A 72 34.22 33.88 -6.27
CA LYS A 72 33.06 34.26 -7.08
C LYS A 72 33.19 33.73 -8.48
N GLY A 73 32.06 33.32 -9.06
CA GLY A 73 31.94 32.95 -10.45
C GLY A 73 32.77 31.73 -10.83
N LEU A 74 32.70 30.65 -10.05
CA LEU A 74 33.34 29.40 -10.45
C LEU A 74 32.49 28.69 -11.50
N GLU A 75 33.11 28.39 -12.63
CA GLU A 75 32.53 27.57 -13.69
C GLU A 75 33.52 26.42 -14.02
N VAL A 76 33.01 25.21 -14.06
CA VAL A 76 33.78 23.99 -14.38
C VAL A 76 33.10 23.27 -15.54
N GLU A 77 33.87 23.06 -16.61
CA GLU A 77 33.43 22.26 -17.75
C GLU A 77 33.69 20.76 -17.49
N ASP A 78 32.95 19.90 -18.15
CA ASP A 78 33.26 18.49 -18.19
C ASP A 78 34.29 18.14 -19.28
N GLN A 79 34.66 16.87 -19.39
CA GLN A 79 35.62 16.39 -20.39
C GLN A 79 35.11 16.51 -21.84
N GLN A 80 33.83 16.87 -22.05
CA GLN A 80 33.22 17.18 -23.34
C GLN A 80 33.06 18.69 -23.58
N GLN A 81 33.72 19.54 -22.77
CA GLN A 81 33.68 21.00 -22.86
C GLN A 81 32.26 21.57 -22.67
N GLN A 82 31.43 20.89 -21.83
CA GLN A 82 30.13 21.42 -21.47
C GLN A 82 30.12 21.91 -20.03
N LYS A 83 29.42 23.01 -19.77
CA LYS A 83 29.25 23.52 -18.41
C LYS A 83 28.61 22.50 -17.51
N MET A 84 29.40 22.01 -16.57
CA MET A 84 28.96 20.96 -15.64
C MET A 84 28.59 21.53 -14.27
N LEU A 85 29.38 22.50 -13.77
CA LEU A 85 29.18 23.10 -12.46
C LEU A 85 29.33 24.62 -12.54
N GLU A 86 28.38 25.34 -12.01
CA GLU A 86 28.39 26.78 -11.83
C GLU A 86 28.19 27.11 -10.34
N LEU A 87 28.92 28.06 -9.83
CA LEU A 87 28.84 28.56 -8.46
C LEU A 87 29.00 30.08 -8.44
N GLU A 88 27.98 30.80 -7.99
CA GLU A 88 28.00 32.26 -7.93
C GLU A 88 28.98 32.77 -6.87
N ARG A 89 28.89 32.25 -5.65
CA ARG A 89 29.73 32.68 -4.53
C ARG A 89 29.93 31.59 -3.50
N LEU A 90 31.16 31.50 -3.02
CA LEU A 90 31.54 30.73 -1.86
C LEU A 90 32.36 31.60 -0.93
N SER A 91 31.98 31.70 0.34
CA SER A 91 32.70 32.38 1.40
C SER A 91 32.99 31.40 2.53
N VAL A 92 34.24 31.33 2.95
CA VAL A 92 34.69 30.43 4.01
C VAL A 92 35.53 31.18 5.02
N ASN A 93 35.14 31.16 6.28
CA ASN A 93 35.96 31.64 7.38
C ASN A 93 36.77 30.44 7.94
N LEU A 94 38.08 30.53 7.78
CA LEU A 94 39.03 29.49 8.12
C LEU A 94 39.93 29.96 9.29
N ASP A 95 40.00 29.15 10.35
CA ASP A 95 40.97 29.46 11.43
C ASP A 95 42.40 29.17 10.97
N LEU A 96 43.10 30.25 10.58
CA LEU A 96 44.46 30.16 10.08
C LEU A 96 45.48 29.71 11.14
N TRP A 97 45.16 29.90 12.42
CA TRP A 97 46.03 29.48 13.52
C TRP A 97 45.91 27.97 13.79
N ALA A 98 44.73 27.42 13.63
CA ALA A 98 44.50 25.96 13.72
C ALA A 98 45.28 25.19 12.66
N LEU A 99 45.54 25.80 11.48
CA LEU A 99 46.35 25.18 10.44
C LEU A 99 47.79 24.88 10.87
N LEU A 100 48.36 25.69 11.76
CA LEU A 100 49.68 25.44 12.33
C LEU A 100 49.69 24.17 13.19
N GLY A 101 48.56 23.81 13.80
CA GLY A 101 48.33 22.57 14.54
C GLY A 101 47.90 21.39 13.70
N LYS A 102 47.88 21.51 12.37
CA LYS A 102 47.32 20.50 11.40
C LYS A 102 45.82 20.24 11.55
N GLU A 103 45.09 21.19 12.09
CA GLU A 103 43.63 21.18 12.17
C GLU A 103 43.04 22.18 11.17
N ILE A 104 42.02 21.77 10.44
CA ILE A 104 41.26 22.67 9.56
C ILE A 104 39.94 22.94 10.28
N ILE A 105 39.82 24.13 10.83
CA ILE A 105 38.61 24.60 11.50
C ILE A 105 37.96 25.65 10.61
N ILE A 106 36.74 25.30 10.12
CA ILE A 106 35.89 26.21 9.35
C ILE A 106 34.82 26.72 10.30
N SER A 107 34.92 27.94 10.75
CA SER A 107 33.91 28.54 11.61
C SER A 107 32.62 28.83 10.85
N LYS A 108 32.73 29.19 9.56
CA LYS A 108 31.57 29.49 8.71
C LYS A 108 31.87 29.17 7.26
N ALA A 109 30.92 28.53 6.57
CA ALA A 109 30.92 28.30 5.13
C ALA A 109 29.58 28.72 4.52
N ASP A 110 29.60 29.75 3.68
CA ASP A 110 28.44 30.24 2.92
C ASP A 110 28.63 29.93 1.44
N MET A 111 27.68 29.25 0.83
CA MET A 111 27.67 28.92 -0.60
C MET A 111 26.35 29.35 -1.23
N MET A 112 26.42 30.02 -2.36
CA MET A 112 25.24 30.57 -3.03
C MET A 112 25.29 30.35 -4.54
N GLY A 113 24.16 30.02 -5.12
CA GLY A 113 23.95 29.92 -6.56
C GLY A 113 24.69 28.76 -7.21
N VAL A 114 24.57 27.55 -6.66
CA VAL A 114 25.13 26.36 -7.29
C VAL A 114 24.14 25.79 -8.30
N ASN A 115 24.62 25.49 -9.50
CA ASN A 115 23.89 24.77 -10.52
C ASN A 115 24.79 23.67 -11.11
N ALA A 116 24.36 22.42 -11.00
CA ALA A 116 25.13 21.26 -11.48
C ALA A 116 24.36 20.49 -12.54
N LYS A 117 24.98 20.22 -13.69
CA LYS A 117 24.47 19.36 -14.77
C LYS A 117 25.32 18.11 -14.86
N LEU A 118 24.82 17.05 -14.29
CA LEU A 118 25.52 15.77 -14.20
C LEU A 118 24.84 14.75 -15.12
N TYR A 119 25.62 13.90 -15.76
CA TYR A 119 25.06 12.84 -16.56
C TYR A 119 25.96 11.59 -16.61
N GLN A 120 25.32 10.48 -16.88
CA GLN A 120 26.00 9.20 -17.12
C GLN A 120 25.27 8.43 -18.23
N VAL A 121 25.94 8.27 -19.37
CA VAL A 121 25.46 7.40 -20.44
C VAL A 121 25.58 5.94 -20.00
N LYS A 122 24.73 5.07 -20.53
CA LYS A 122 24.73 3.65 -20.18
C LYS A 122 26.13 3.05 -20.31
N ASP A 123 26.53 2.32 -19.26
CA ASP A 123 27.82 1.61 -19.18
C ASP A 123 29.07 2.49 -19.35
N SER A 124 28.94 3.83 -19.30
CA SER A 124 30.02 4.80 -19.34
C SER A 124 30.37 5.35 -17.97
N VAL A 125 31.47 6.09 -17.93
CA VAL A 125 31.89 6.88 -16.76
C VAL A 125 31.01 8.13 -16.67
N ALA A 126 30.63 8.55 -15.46
CA ALA A 126 29.85 9.78 -15.26
C ALA A 126 30.72 11.01 -15.60
N ASN A 127 30.09 12.08 -16.13
CA ASN A 127 30.80 13.31 -16.53
C ASN A 127 31.53 14.02 -15.37
N TYR A 128 31.22 13.71 -14.13
CA TYR A 128 31.87 14.24 -12.92
C TYR A 128 32.97 13.31 -12.33
N GLN A 129 33.16 12.11 -12.89
CA GLN A 129 34.06 11.10 -12.32
C GLN A 129 35.52 11.59 -12.26
N PHE A 130 35.93 12.38 -13.25
CA PHE A 130 37.27 12.96 -13.30
C PHE A 130 37.59 13.85 -12.09
N ILE A 131 36.58 14.58 -11.53
CA ILE A 131 36.76 15.33 -10.29
C ILE A 131 37.07 14.38 -9.14
N ILE A 132 36.29 13.30 -9.00
CA ILE A 132 36.53 12.31 -7.95
C ILE A 132 37.91 11.68 -8.09
N ASP A 133 38.32 11.35 -9.31
CA ASP A 133 39.60 10.71 -9.59
C ASP A 133 40.79 11.68 -9.37
N ALA A 134 40.63 12.95 -9.72
CA ALA A 134 41.64 13.99 -9.47
C ALA A 134 41.95 14.21 -7.98
N PHE A 135 40.97 13.94 -7.08
CA PHE A 135 41.12 14.10 -5.63
C PHE A 135 41.19 12.79 -4.85
N LYS A 136 41.25 11.62 -5.53
CA LYS A 136 41.64 10.38 -4.87
C LYS A 136 43.09 10.48 -4.44
N SER A 137 43.34 10.34 -3.14
CA SER A 137 44.71 10.19 -2.66
C SER A 137 45.29 8.88 -3.23
N ASP A 138 46.37 8.99 -4.00
CA ASP A 138 47.22 7.87 -4.38
C ASP A 138 47.84 7.28 -3.12
N LYS A 139 47.16 6.37 -2.49
CA LYS A 139 47.79 5.45 -1.55
C LYS A 139 48.13 4.20 -2.34
N PRO A 140 49.43 3.95 -2.61
CA PRO A 140 49.88 2.67 -3.10
C PRO A 140 49.43 1.61 -2.10
N LYS A 141 48.89 0.51 -2.56
CA LYS A 141 48.82 -0.73 -1.80
C LYS A 141 50.23 -1.26 -1.67
N GLU A 142 51.00 -0.76 -0.74
CA GLU A 142 52.29 -1.36 -0.40
C GLU A 142 52.36 -1.61 1.12
N GLN A 143 52.65 -2.84 1.36
CA GLN A 143 53.33 -3.54 2.44
C GLN A 143 53.62 -2.77 3.74
N VAL A 144 53.26 -3.48 4.77
CA VAL A 144 53.72 -3.38 6.15
C VAL A 144 55.16 -2.85 6.26
N ASP A 145 55.32 -1.61 6.73
CA ASP A 145 56.47 -1.25 7.54
C ASP A 145 56.12 -0.14 8.54
N THR A 146 56.57 -0.35 9.72
CA THR A 146 56.45 0.42 10.93
C THR A 146 57.08 1.82 10.77
N VAL A 147 56.28 2.80 10.30
CA VAL A 147 56.65 4.22 10.42
C VAL A 147 55.42 5.04 10.81
N LYS A 148 55.58 5.83 11.85
CA LYS A 148 54.63 6.75 12.49
C LYS A 148 53.46 7.16 11.59
N LYS A 149 52.24 6.73 11.95
CA LYS A 149 50.99 7.24 11.37
C LYS A 149 51.00 8.77 11.44
N LYS A 150 51.11 9.45 10.29
CA LYS A 150 50.74 10.86 10.20
C LYS A 150 49.27 10.93 10.58
N GLU A 151 48.96 11.65 11.64
CA GLU A 151 47.60 11.89 12.04
C GLU A 151 46.83 12.54 10.88
N PRO A 152 45.66 12.03 10.50
CA PRO A 152 44.88 12.67 9.43
C PRO A 152 44.46 14.08 9.91
N PHE A 153 44.47 15.04 8.98
CA PHE A 153 43.88 16.36 9.23
C PHE A 153 42.44 16.19 9.74
N SER A 154 42.12 16.79 10.86
CA SER A 154 40.75 16.88 11.35
C SER A 154 40.06 18.08 10.69
N LEU A 155 38.88 17.87 10.13
CA LEU A 155 38.04 18.90 9.55
C LEU A 155 36.83 19.12 10.45
N ASN A 156 36.76 20.31 11.07
CA ASN A 156 35.63 20.74 11.90
C ASN A 156 34.91 21.90 11.23
N VAL A 157 33.61 21.80 11.05
CA VAL A 157 32.79 22.84 10.42
C VAL A 157 31.65 23.18 11.37
N HIS A 158 31.60 24.42 11.87
CA HIS A 158 30.61 24.84 12.87
C HIS A 158 29.33 25.40 12.24
N TYR A 159 29.44 26.15 11.16
CA TYR A 159 28.27 26.71 10.48
C TYR A 159 28.38 26.56 8.98
N VAL A 160 27.28 26.09 8.37
CA VAL A 160 27.12 26.01 6.91
C VAL A 160 25.82 26.67 6.49
N LYS A 161 25.91 27.51 5.46
CA LYS A 161 24.75 28.11 4.81
C LYS A 161 24.83 27.89 3.30
N LEU A 162 23.84 27.22 2.76
CA LEU A 162 23.66 26.99 1.32
C LEU A 162 22.43 27.76 0.87
N VAL A 163 22.51 28.50 -0.23
CA VAL A 163 21.40 29.30 -0.77
C VAL A 163 21.30 29.09 -2.27
N ARG A 164 20.12 28.80 -2.79
CA ARG A 164 19.88 28.58 -4.23
C ARG A 164 20.80 27.50 -4.81
N ILE A 165 20.71 26.29 -4.27
CA ILE A 165 21.46 25.14 -4.76
C ILE A 165 20.56 24.33 -5.66
N GLY A 166 20.96 24.08 -6.89
CA GLY A 166 20.22 23.27 -7.85
C GLY A 166 21.11 22.31 -8.61
N GLY A 167 20.48 21.31 -9.16
CA GLY A 167 21.19 20.38 -10.01
C GLY A 167 20.26 19.39 -10.72
N GLN A 168 20.78 18.86 -11.81
CA GLN A 168 20.15 17.80 -12.58
C GLN A 168 21.15 16.67 -12.79
N TYR A 169 20.67 15.43 -12.67
CA TYR A 169 21.43 14.24 -12.97
C TYR A 169 20.65 13.32 -13.92
N ASP A 170 21.16 13.20 -15.13
CA ASP A 170 20.61 12.33 -16.17
C ASP A 170 21.42 11.03 -16.24
N TYR A 171 20.78 9.89 -16.06
CA TYR A 171 21.47 8.60 -16.06
C TYR A 171 20.65 7.50 -16.71
N GLN A 172 21.36 6.53 -17.28
CA GLN A 172 20.76 5.38 -17.96
C GLN A 172 20.68 4.17 -17.01
N THR A 173 19.51 3.57 -16.90
CA THR A 173 19.31 2.31 -16.19
C THR A 173 19.01 1.17 -17.16
N LYS A 174 19.01 -0.07 -16.68
CA LYS A 174 18.56 -1.22 -17.46
C LYS A 174 17.09 -1.09 -17.96
N LYS A 175 16.30 -0.22 -17.35
CA LYS A 175 14.89 0.02 -17.68
C LYS A 175 14.67 1.23 -18.58
N GLY A 176 15.69 2.02 -18.84
CA GLY A 176 15.63 3.24 -19.62
C GLY A 176 16.28 4.44 -18.93
N PRO A 177 16.21 5.63 -19.56
CA PRO A 177 16.76 6.86 -19.01
C PRO A 177 16.00 7.29 -17.74
N GLN A 178 16.69 7.99 -16.85
CA GLN A 178 16.12 8.60 -15.66
C GLN A 178 16.74 9.98 -15.45
N THR A 179 15.93 10.93 -15.04
CA THR A 179 16.34 12.27 -14.63
C THR A 179 16.00 12.49 -13.18
N VAL A 180 16.96 12.97 -12.41
CA VAL A 180 16.77 13.50 -11.06
C VAL A 180 17.08 14.99 -11.09
N LYS A 181 16.14 15.83 -10.63
CA LYS A 181 16.38 17.25 -10.41
C LYS A 181 16.16 17.57 -8.94
N PHE A 182 16.97 18.46 -8.43
CA PHE A 182 16.73 19.03 -7.11
C PHE A 182 17.02 20.52 -7.13
N ASN A 183 16.23 21.27 -6.41
CA ASN A 183 16.47 22.67 -6.10
C ASN A 183 16.25 22.87 -4.61
N LEU A 184 17.07 23.67 -4.01
CA LEU A 184 17.08 23.98 -2.60
C LEU A 184 17.11 25.48 -2.42
N ALA A 185 16.11 26.07 -1.80
CA ALA A 185 16.11 27.52 -1.54
C ALA A 185 17.16 27.87 -0.50
N SER A 186 17.17 27.16 0.63
CA SER A 186 18.23 27.31 1.62
C SER A 186 18.44 26.02 2.45
N LEU A 187 19.67 25.81 2.88
CA LEU A 187 20.05 24.88 3.94
C LEU A 187 20.95 25.64 4.92
N THR A 188 20.64 25.52 6.20
CA THR A 188 21.55 25.97 7.27
C THR A 188 21.88 24.79 8.16
N MET A 189 23.14 24.68 8.55
CA MET A 189 23.62 23.79 9.59
C MET A 189 24.38 24.63 10.61
N ASP A 190 23.99 24.53 11.87
CA ASP A 190 24.58 25.28 12.98
C ASP A 190 24.96 24.31 14.09
N GLU A 191 26.22 24.30 14.48
CA GLU A 191 26.71 23.49 15.58
C GLU A 191 26.62 24.26 16.90
N GLN A 192 25.74 23.81 17.79
CA GLN A 192 25.59 24.34 19.14
C GLN A 192 25.70 23.17 20.15
N ASP A 193 26.58 23.34 21.15
CA ASP A 193 26.78 22.33 22.21
C ASP A 193 27.03 20.90 21.67
N LYS A 194 27.85 20.78 20.62
CA LYS A 194 28.14 19.50 19.91
C LYS A 194 26.93 18.84 19.25
N LYS A 195 25.86 19.60 19.03
CA LYS A 195 24.70 19.21 18.22
C LYS A 195 24.68 20.03 16.96
N ASN A 196 24.26 19.41 15.85
CA ASN A 196 24.10 20.10 14.60
C ASN A 196 22.61 20.28 14.30
N ASP A 197 22.15 21.51 14.34
CA ASP A 197 20.80 21.86 13.92
C ASP A 197 20.79 22.15 12.42
N VAL A 198 20.05 21.34 11.68
CA VAL A 198 19.92 21.43 10.24
C VAL A 198 18.52 21.89 9.89
N LYS A 199 18.45 22.96 9.11
CA LYS A 199 17.19 23.47 8.54
C LYS A 199 17.30 23.51 7.03
N ILE A 200 16.31 22.92 6.36
CA ILE A 200 16.18 22.94 4.90
C ILE A 200 14.83 23.57 4.56
N ASP A 201 14.87 24.63 3.76
CA ASP A 201 13.68 25.30 3.25
C ASP A 201 13.65 25.23 1.73
N GLY A 202 12.46 24.99 1.18
CA GLY A 202 12.19 25.00 -0.25
C GLY A 202 12.95 23.94 -1.03
N LEU A 203 13.08 22.73 -0.49
CA LEU A 203 13.56 21.57 -1.25
C LEU A 203 12.51 21.19 -2.28
N HIS A 204 12.90 21.22 -3.56
CA HIS A 204 12.10 20.68 -4.67
C HIS A 204 12.86 19.53 -5.32
N PHE A 205 12.31 18.34 -5.24
CA PHE A 205 12.90 17.11 -5.74
C PHE A 205 12.01 16.50 -6.82
N VAL A 206 12.57 16.28 -8.02
CA VAL A 206 11.87 15.64 -9.14
C VAL A 206 12.61 14.38 -9.56
N LEU A 207 11.89 13.29 -9.70
CA LEU A 207 12.36 12.04 -10.30
C LEU A 207 11.46 11.69 -11.48
N ASP A 208 12.06 11.53 -12.66
CA ASP A 208 11.37 11.14 -13.89
C ASP A 208 12.13 10.00 -14.58
N ASN A 209 11.49 8.88 -14.79
CA ASN A 209 12.04 7.74 -15.50
C ASN A 209 11.76 7.76 -17.01
N HIS A 210 11.20 8.84 -17.53
CA HIS A 210 10.82 9.04 -18.94
C HIS A 210 9.95 7.91 -19.54
N MET A 211 9.50 6.96 -18.72
CA MET A 211 8.58 5.93 -19.17
C MET A 211 7.17 6.46 -19.11
N PRO A 212 6.34 6.19 -20.13
CA PRO A 212 4.94 6.51 -20.02
C PRO A 212 4.42 5.83 -18.76
N ARG A 213 3.78 6.60 -17.88
CA ARG A 213 3.10 6.05 -16.72
C ARG A 213 2.27 4.88 -17.23
N LYS A 214 2.68 3.67 -16.88
CA LYS A 214 1.96 2.46 -17.28
C LYS A 214 0.58 2.55 -16.70
N ASN A 215 -0.34 3.14 -17.48
CA ASN A 215 -1.71 2.76 -17.29
C ASN A 215 -2.65 3.44 -18.29
N THR A 216 -3.21 2.63 -19.14
CA THR A 216 -4.64 2.69 -19.42
C THR A 216 -5.16 4.02 -19.96
N GLY A 217 -4.34 4.82 -20.66
CA GLY A 217 -4.80 5.98 -21.42
C GLY A 217 -5.44 7.12 -20.60
N ARG A 218 -5.43 7.01 -19.26
CA ARG A 218 -5.83 8.10 -18.37
C ARG A 218 -4.72 8.30 -17.35
N PRO A 219 -4.21 9.53 -17.14
CA PRO A 219 -3.32 9.79 -16.02
C PRO A 219 -4.09 9.43 -14.76
N HIS A 220 -3.68 8.36 -14.07
CA HIS A 220 -4.19 8.05 -12.74
C HIS A 220 -3.63 9.10 -11.77
N ARG A 221 -4.20 10.30 -11.81
CA ARG A 221 -3.98 11.27 -10.76
C ARG A 221 -4.32 10.58 -9.45
N GLY A 222 -3.33 10.37 -8.63
CA GLY A 222 -3.51 9.83 -7.31
C GLY A 222 -2.86 8.48 -7.00
N TRP A 223 -2.20 7.80 -7.94
CA TRP A 223 -1.39 6.63 -7.63
C TRP A 223 0.06 7.00 -7.41
N PHE A 224 0.66 6.46 -6.35
CA PHE A 224 2.08 6.61 -6.09
C PHE A 224 2.89 5.83 -7.13
N ASP A 225 3.75 6.55 -7.83
CA ASP A 225 4.66 5.98 -8.82
C ASP A 225 6.09 6.35 -8.44
N VAL A 226 6.84 5.37 -7.99
CA VAL A 226 8.25 5.55 -7.58
C VAL A 226 9.18 5.98 -8.73
N GLY A 227 8.72 5.90 -9.95
CA GLY A 227 9.45 6.36 -11.14
C GLY A 227 9.15 7.81 -11.52
N HIS A 228 8.14 8.41 -10.92
CA HIS A 228 7.70 9.78 -11.18
C HIS A 228 7.33 10.44 -9.85
N LEU A 229 8.23 11.23 -9.33
CA LEU A 229 8.05 12.00 -8.09
C LEU A 229 8.26 13.47 -8.38
N ASP A 230 7.48 14.32 -7.75
CA ASP A 230 7.64 15.77 -7.78
C ASP A 230 7.26 16.30 -6.40
N VAL A 231 8.27 16.42 -5.52
CA VAL A 231 8.10 16.64 -4.09
C VAL A 231 8.69 17.99 -3.69
N ILE A 232 7.87 18.80 -3.06
CA ILE A 232 8.30 20.04 -2.36
C ILE A 232 8.31 19.74 -0.87
N ALA A 233 9.41 20.10 -0.17
CA ALA A 233 9.55 19.81 1.25
C ALA A 233 10.37 20.85 2.00
N ASP A 234 10.01 21.00 3.29
CA ASP A 234 10.81 21.71 4.30
C ASP A 234 11.06 20.76 5.47
N LEU A 235 12.25 20.85 6.06
CA LEU A 235 12.56 20.03 7.23
C LEU A 235 13.47 20.75 8.25
N GLN A 236 13.35 20.35 9.50
CA GLN A 236 14.21 20.75 10.59
C GLN A 236 14.64 19.50 11.37
N LEU A 237 15.93 19.34 11.56
CA LEU A 237 16.54 18.15 12.12
C LEU A 237 17.65 18.56 13.09
N SER A 238 17.63 18.05 14.31
CA SER A 238 18.74 18.17 15.28
C SER A 238 19.52 16.87 15.30
N ILE A 239 20.79 16.93 14.91
CA ILE A 239 21.69 15.78 14.93
C ILE A 239 22.47 15.80 16.25
N ASN A 240 22.10 14.93 17.16
CA ASN A 240 22.71 14.87 18.48
C ASN A 240 24.06 14.13 18.50
N HIS A 241 24.26 13.20 17.56
CA HIS A 241 25.49 12.44 17.43
C HIS A 241 25.60 11.75 16.07
N ILE A 242 26.76 11.90 15.46
CA ILE A 242 27.18 11.12 14.30
C ILE A 242 28.47 10.38 14.65
N GLY A 243 28.41 9.05 14.70
CA GLY A 243 29.58 8.18 14.81
C GLY A 243 29.84 7.45 13.50
N LYS A 244 30.92 6.66 13.47
CA LYS A 244 31.30 5.85 12.28
C LYS A 244 30.15 4.96 11.78
N ASP A 245 29.36 4.41 12.68
CA ASP A 245 28.29 3.45 12.39
C ASP A 245 26.97 3.82 13.08
N THR A 246 26.88 4.96 13.75
CA THR A 246 25.74 5.37 14.56
C THR A 246 25.27 6.77 14.23
N LEU A 247 23.95 6.98 14.22
CA LEU A 247 23.31 8.29 14.07
C LEU A 247 22.27 8.42 15.19
N ASN A 248 22.28 9.55 15.89
CA ASN A 248 21.23 9.94 16.81
C ASN A 248 20.73 11.33 16.40
N ALA A 249 19.47 11.43 16.00
CA ALA A 249 18.90 12.66 15.50
C ALA A 249 17.41 12.77 15.88
N THR A 250 16.93 14.01 15.93
CA THR A 250 15.53 14.35 16.16
C THR A 250 14.99 15.17 15.01
N LEU A 251 14.05 14.62 14.26
CA LEU A 251 13.27 15.34 13.26
C LEU A 251 12.20 16.13 14.01
N THR A 252 12.36 17.45 14.06
CA THR A 252 11.44 18.34 14.79
C THR A 252 10.32 18.86 13.91
N LYS A 253 10.54 18.90 12.59
CA LYS A 253 9.55 19.30 11.60
C LYS A 253 9.88 18.68 10.25
N PHE A 254 8.88 18.12 9.59
CA PHE A 254 8.93 17.76 8.19
C PHE A 254 7.59 18.01 7.55
N VAL A 255 7.59 18.88 6.54
CA VAL A 255 6.43 19.20 5.71
C VAL A 255 6.77 18.83 4.30
N ALA A 256 5.92 18.08 3.61
CA ALA A 256 6.17 17.68 2.24
C ALA A 256 4.87 17.51 1.45
N LYS A 257 4.93 17.83 0.15
CA LYS A 257 3.83 17.66 -0.78
C LYS A 257 4.34 17.06 -2.09
N ASP A 258 3.78 15.95 -2.49
CA ASP A 258 3.95 15.42 -3.85
C ASP A 258 2.92 16.07 -4.77
N THR A 259 3.38 16.84 -5.75
CA THR A 259 2.51 17.63 -6.65
C THR A 259 1.77 16.74 -7.63
N LEU A 260 2.33 15.56 -7.97
CA LEU A 260 1.75 14.63 -8.93
C LEU A 260 0.55 13.87 -8.37
N THR A 261 0.65 13.42 -7.13
CA THR A 261 -0.42 12.68 -6.45
C THR A 261 -1.31 13.60 -5.60
N GLY A 262 -0.77 14.74 -5.16
CA GLY A 262 -1.38 15.62 -4.18
C GLY A 262 -1.28 15.08 -2.74
N PHE A 263 -0.43 14.08 -2.49
CA PHE A 263 -0.15 13.60 -1.15
C PHE A 263 0.59 14.66 -0.36
N ASN A 264 0.12 14.96 0.84
CA ASN A 264 0.59 16.10 1.62
C ASN A 264 0.83 15.67 3.07
N VAL A 265 2.08 15.73 3.50
CA VAL A 265 2.48 15.57 4.90
C VAL A 265 2.58 16.96 5.51
N LYS A 266 1.73 17.26 6.48
CA LYS A 266 1.71 18.56 7.17
C LYS A 266 2.67 18.62 8.34
N ASP A 267 2.91 17.49 8.97
CA ASP A 267 3.86 17.37 10.07
C ASP A 267 4.30 15.92 10.24
N LEU A 268 5.60 15.71 10.30
CA LEU A 268 6.20 14.45 10.70
C LEU A 268 7.32 14.74 11.67
N ARG A 269 7.25 14.15 12.85
CA ARG A 269 8.24 14.30 13.92
C ARG A 269 8.58 12.94 14.53
N PHE A 270 9.83 12.75 14.85
CA PHE A 270 10.33 11.58 15.58
C PHE A 270 11.78 11.78 16.05
N THR A 271 12.18 11.02 17.04
CA THR A 271 13.59 10.82 17.39
C THR A 271 14.07 9.50 16.80
N VAL A 272 15.26 9.46 16.22
CA VAL A 272 15.84 8.25 15.63
C VAL A 272 17.22 7.95 16.22
N ARG A 273 17.41 6.67 16.55
CA ARG A 273 18.73 6.07 16.77
C ARG A 273 18.96 5.02 15.71
N ALA A 274 19.92 5.25 14.84
CA ALA A 274 20.19 4.39 13.70
C ALA A 274 21.63 3.88 13.69
N THR A 275 21.79 2.69 13.14
CA THR A 275 23.06 2.10 12.77
C THR A 275 23.01 1.69 11.29
N LYS A 276 24.10 1.16 10.74
CA LYS A 276 24.09 0.59 9.39
C LYS A 276 23.14 -0.61 9.24
N ARG A 277 22.69 -1.21 10.36
CA ARG A 277 21.86 -2.42 10.37
C ARG A 277 20.40 -2.15 10.69
N GLN A 278 20.12 -1.17 11.52
CA GLN A 278 18.80 -0.95 12.09
C GLN A 278 18.58 0.51 12.48
N ALA A 279 17.31 0.91 12.52
CA ALA A 279 16.88 2.18 13.04
C ALA A 279 15.75 1.97 14.07
N HIS A 280 15.85 2.67 15.18
CA HIS A 280 14.83 2.73 16.21
C HIS A 280 14.29 4.16 16.26
N LEU A 281 13.03 4.34 15.89
CA LEU A 281 12.31 5.59 15.96
C LEU A 281 11.48 5.64 17.24
N ARG A 282 11.33 6.83 17.82
CA ARG A 282 10.52 7.09 19.01
C ARG A 282 9.70 8.35 18.84
N ASP A 283 8.62 8.44 19.62
CA ASP A 283 7.76 9.63 19.72
C ASP A 283 7.27 10.10 18.36
N ILE A 284 6.75 9.14 17.57
CA ILE A 284 6.39 9.39 16.18
C ILE A 284 5.02 10.05 16.12
N VAL A 285 4.96 11.20 15.45
CA VAL A 285 3.73 11.93 15.10
C VAL A 285 3.70 12.13 13.61
N VAL A 286 2.61 11.72 12.98
CA VAL A 286 2.37 11.88 11.54
C VAL A 286 1.07 12.63 11.36
N GLN A 287 1.11 13.77 10.70
CA GLN A 287 -0.08 14.51 10.29
C GLN A 287 -0.12 14.62 8.75
N GLN A 288 -1.18 14.08 8.17
CA GLN A 288 -1.45 14.15 6.75
C GLN A 288 -2.89 14.64 6.55
N GLU A 289 -3.05 15.85 6.04
CA GLU A 289 -4.35 16.52 5.95
C GLU A 289 -5.12 16.53 7.29
N ASN A 290 -6.24 15.77 7.37
CA ASN A 290 -7.04 15.64 8.60
C ASN A 290 -6.69 14.36 9.38
N THR A 291 -5.76 13.57 8.88
CA THR A 291 -5.29 12.35 9.53
C THR A 291 -4.15 12.69 10.47
N VAL A 292 -4.27 12.29 11.73
CA VAL A 292 -3.23 12.43 12.75
C VAL A 292 -3.01 11.09 13.40
N LEU A 293 -1.78 10.57 13.31
CA LEU A 293 -1.36 9.30 13.87
C LEU A 293 -0.22 9.52 14.85
N GLN A 294 -0.25 8.81 15.97
CA GLN A 294 0.78 8.86 17.01
C GLN A 294 1.11 7.45 17.49
N PHE A 295 2.39 7.18 17.72
CA PHE A 295 2.85 5.92 18.29
C PHE A 295 4.23 6.07 18.92
N ASP A 296 4.49 5.26 19.95
CA ASP A 296 5.66 5.44 20.80
C ASP A 296 6.95 5.01 20.11
N SER A 297 6.88 3.97 19.26
CA SER A 297 8.09 3.45 18.64
C SER A 297 7.86 2.72 17.32
N ALA A 298 8.91 2.72 16.49
CA ALA A 298 9.05 1.85 15.35
C ALA A 298 10.47 1.31 15.27
N TYR A 299 10.60 0.03 14.99
CA TYR A 299 11.87 -0.66 14.79
C TYR A 299 12.00 -1.08 13.32
N ILE A 300 13.09 -0.68 12.68
CA ILE A 300 13.33 -0.92 11.26
C ILE A 300 14.65 -1.66 11.10
N VAL A 301 14.65 -2.78 10.38
CA VAL A 301 15.85 -3.51 9.97
C VAL A 301 16.17 -3.10 8.53
N LEU A 302 17.38 -2.59 8.34
CA LEU A 302 17.86 -2.13 7.03
C LEU A 302 18.38 -3.30 6.19
N PRO A 303 18.06 -3.37 4.90
CA PRO A 303 18.49 -4.48 4.05
C PRO A 303 20.00 -4.46 3.79
N SER A 304 20.60 -5.64 3.68
CA SER A 304 22.01 -5.80 3.29
C SER A 304 22.19 -7.03 2.40
N LYS A 305 22.61 -6.82 1.16
CA LYS A 305 22.91 -7.94 0.23
C LYS A 305 24.10 -8.77 0.70
N LYS A 306 25.10 -8.13 1.30
CA LYS A 306 26.31 -8.82 1.79
C LYS A 306 26.01 -9.75 2.95
N GLU A 307 25.05 -9.38 3.81
CA GLU A 307 24.68 -10.15 4.99
C GLU A 307 23.38 -10.97 4.78
N GLY A 308 22.82 -10.98 3.57
CA GLY A 308 21.54 -11.66 3.28
C GLY A 308 20.33 -11.09 4.04
N ARG A 309 20.48 -9.93 4.66
CA ARG A 309 19.47 -9.32 5.52
C ARG A 309 18.41 -8.63 4.68
N LYS A 310 17.14 -8.95 4.95
CA LYS A 310 15.98 -8.35 4.30
C LYS A 310 15.47 -7.15 5.10
N PHE A 311 14.78 -6.27 4.43
CA PHE A 311 14.04 -5.18 5.08
C PHE A 311 12.90 -5.73 5.92
N SER A 312 12.75 -5.23 7.14
CA SER A 312 11.57 -5.47 7.97
C SER A 312 11.34 -4.31 8.92
N PHE A 313 10.11 -4.17 9.37
CA PHE A 313 9.75 -3.19 10.39
C PHE A 313 8.64 -3.72 11.30
N GLN A 314 8.57 -3.16 12.49
CA GLN A 314 7.47 -3.34 13.43
C GLN A 314 7.20 -2.04 14.16
N THR A 315 5.94 -1.79 14.51
CA THR A 315 5.51 -0.60 15.24
C THR A 315 5.00 -0.97 16.63
N SER A 316 5.01 -0.04 17.56
CA SER A 316 4.11 -0.04 18.70
C SER A 316 2.68 0.24 18.24
N LEU A 317 1.71 0.23 19.16
CA LEU A 317 0.32 0.50 18.85
C LEU A 317 0.16 1.93 18.31
N ILE A 318 -0.25 2.04 17.06
CA ILE A 318 -0.54 3.31 16.39
C ILE A 318 -1.95 3.71 16.76
N LYS A 319 -2.12 4.91 17.30
CA LYS A 319 -3.42 5.49 17.62
C LYS A 319 -3.62 6.79 16.85
N GLY A 320 -4.86 7.08 16.49
CA GLY A 320 -5.14 8.36 15.88
C GLY A 320 -6.52 8.50 15.26
N LYS A 321 -6.68 9.63 14.54
CA LYS A 321 -7.87 9.97 13.78
C LYS A 321 -7.53 10.03 12.31
N THR A 322 -8.44 9.57 11.46
CA THR A 322 -8.23 9.57 10.01
C THR A 322 -9.52 9.87 9.25
N LEU A 323 -9.33 10.48 8.09
CA LEU A 323 -10.31 10.45 7.01
C LEU A 323 -9.73 9.59 5.90
N LEU A 324 -10.36 8.48 5.54
CA LEU A 324 -9.82 7.57 4.54
C LEU A 324 -9.61 8.25 3.17
N LYS A 325 -10.36 9.32 2.85
CA LYS A 325 -10.10 10.12 1.65
C LYS A 325 -8.70 10.73 1.61
N ASP A 326 -8.10 11.03 2.77
CA ASP A 326 -6.78 11.68 2.83
C ASP A 326 -5.68 10.74 2.33
N ILE A 327 -5.81 9.44 2.62
CA ILE A 327 -4.90 8.40 2.14
C ILE A 327 -5.31 7.80 0.78
N SER A 328 -6.46 8.21 0.24
CA SER A 328 -6.96 7.69 -1.04
C SER A 328 -6.00 7.97 -2.20
N ARG A 329 -5.42 9.14 -2.20
CA ARG A 329 -4.33 9.51 -3.10
C ARG A 329 -3.03 9.46 -2.30
N PRO A 330 -2.11 8.61 -2.56
CA PRO A 330 -1.85 7.80 -3.75
C PRO A 330 -2.15 6.31 -3.61
N PHE A 331 -2.67 5.85 -2.46
CA PHE A 331 -2.64 4.42 -2.11
C PHE A 331 -3.93 3.67 -2.46
N ALA A 332 -5.08 4.29 -2.30
CA ALA A 332 -6.38 3.64 -2.47
C ALA A 332 -7.44 4.58 -3.09
N PRO A 333 -7.39 4.88 -4.39
CA PRO A 333 -8.30 5.82 -5.04
C PRO A 333 -9.79 5.52 -4.88
N VAL A 334 -10.16 4.27 -4.57
CA VAL A 334 -11.53 3.87 -4.26
C VAL A 334 -12.09 4.57 -3.01
N LEU A 335 -11.21 5.01 -2.11
CA LEU A 335 -11.57 5.69 -0.86
C LEU A 335 -11.74 7.22 -1.01
N LYS A 336 -11.61 7.78 -2.22
CA LYS A 336 -11.65 9.24 -2.46
C LYS A 336 -12.90 9.94 -1.94
N ASP A 337 -14.01 9.22 -1.91
CA ASP A 337 -15.32 9.74 -1.45
C ASP A 337 -15.60 9.40 0.01
N PHE A 338 -14.69 8.68 0.68
CA PHE A 338 -14.88 8.28 2.08
C PHE A 338 -14.48 9.39 3.05
N LYS A 339 -15.45 10.25 3.39
CA LYS A 339 -15.27 11.47 4.18
C LYS A 339 -15.64 11.30 5.67
N MET A 340 -16.04 10.11 6.08
CA MET A 340 -16.38 9.84 7.47
C MET A 340 -15.13 9.86 8.35
N PRO A 341 -15.14 10.62 9.45
CA PRO A 341 -14.05 10.57 10.42
C PRO A 341 -14.04 9.22 11.15
N LEU A 342 -12.86 8.66 11.29
CA LEU A 342 -12.62 7.42 12.00
C LEU A 342 -11.52 7.62 13.05
N GLU A 343 -11.66 6.95 14.17
CA GLU A 343 -10.60 6.75 15.15
C GLU A 343 -10.05 5.34 15.00
N LEU A 344 -8.74 5.20 15.05
CA LEU A 344 -8.09 3.91 14.83
C LEU A 344 -7.04 3.60 15.89
N SER A 345 -6.88 2.32 16.13
CA SER A 345 -5.80 1.73 16.91
C SER A 345 -5.30 0.51 16.13
N VAL A 346 -4.04 0.53 15.69
CA VAL A 346 -3.49 -0.50 14.80
C VAL A 346 -2.09 -0.90 15.23
N LEU A 347 -1.86 -2.21 15.34
CA LEU A 347 -0.54 -2.78 15.55
C LEU A 347 -0.13 -3.57 14.32
N PHE A 348 0.93 -3.14 13.66
CA PHE A 348 1.36 -3.81 12.45
C PHE A 348 2.89 -3.94 12.30
N SER A 349 3.28 -4.86 11.46
CA SER A 349 4.66 -5.12 11.09
C SER A 349 4.73 -5.50 9.61
N GLY A 350 5.90 -5.47 9.01
CA GLY A 350 6.01 -5.84 7.62
C GLY A 350 7.44 -6.02 7.13
N THR A 351 7.50 -6.42 5.88
CA THR A 351 8.72 -6.57 5.09
C THR A 351 8.56 -5.81 3.77
N ASP A 352 9.48 -5.95 2.86
CA ASP A 352 9.37 -5.45 1.48
C ASP A 352 8.28 -6.16 0.66
N THR A 353 7.79 -7.29 1.14
CA THR A 353 6.81 -8.14 0.44
C THR A 353 5.52 -8.36 1.20
N THR A 354 5.49 -8.12 2.51
CA THR A 354 4.34 -8.45 3.36
C THR A 354 4.01 -7.34 4.35
N LEU A 355 2.72 -7.19 4.67
CA LEU A 355 2.23 -6.43 5.82
C LEU A 355 1.38 -7.35 6.69
N VAL A 356 1.60 -7.33 7.99
CA VAL A 356 0.86 -8.12 8.98
C VAL A 356 0.22 -7.17 10.00
N PHE A 357 -1.08 -7.16 10.06
CA PHE A 357 -1.88 -6.41 11.02
C PHE A 357 -2.27 -7.34 12.18
N LYS A 358 -1.56 -7.22 13.27
CA LYS A 358 -1.77 -8.07 14.47
C LYS A 358 -3.00 -7.65 15.25
N ASP A 359 -3.37 -6.38 15.14
CA ASP A 359 -4.55 -5.81 15.76
C ASP A 359 -5.02 -4.61 14.95
N ILE A 360 -6.32 -4.54 14.69
CA ILE A 360 -7.00 -3.43 14.03
C ILE A 360 -8.26 -3.14 14.81
N GLU A 361 -8.33 -2.00 15.45
CA GLU A 361 -9.55 -1.45 16.01
C GLU A 361 -9.85 -0.12 15.34
N VAL A 362 -11.02 -0.02 14.71
CA VAL A 362 -11.49 1.19 14.02
C VAL A 362 -12.91 1.50 14.48
N HIS A 363 -13.17 2.74 14.82
CA HIS A 363 -14.54 3.16 15.17
C HIS A 363 -14.83 4.59 14.71
N SER A 364 -16.11 4.88 14.52
CA SER A 364 -16.57 6.28 14.38
C SER A 364 -16.49 7.00 15.73
N PRO A 365 -16.34 8.34 15.78
CA PRO A 365 -16.27 9.10 17.04
C PRO A 365 -17.47 8.85 17.95
N ASP A 366 -18.65 8.63 17.38
CA ASP A 366 -19.89 8.32 18.10
C ASP A 366 -20.08 6.83 18.40
N LYS A 367 -19.10 5.99 18.07
CA LYS A 367 -19.08 4.54 18.31
C LYS A 367 -20.24 3.76 17.66
N ARG A 368 -20.94 4.36 16.69
CA ARG A 368 -21.97 3.66 15.91
C ARG A 368 -21.36 2.65 14.92
N LEU A 369 -20.15 2.92 14.43
CA LEU A 369 -19.30 1.96 13.72
C LEU A 369 -18.21 1.45 14.65
N LYS A 370 -18.03 0.14 14.70
CA LYS A 370 -16.86 -0.49 15.34
C LYS A 370 -16.41 -1.69 14.51
N ILE A 371 -15.10 -1.79 14.26
CA ILE A 371 -14.47 -2.86 13.50
C ILE A 371 -13.27 -3.35 14.31
N ASP A 372 -13.25 -4.65 14.61
CA ASP A 372 -12.12 -5.36 15.20
C ASP A 372 -11.68 -6.42 14.18
N ALA A 373 -10.43 -6.41 13.77
CA ALA A 373 -9.92 -7.32 12.77
C ALA A 373 -8.42 -7.61 12.96
N VAL A 374 -7.97 -8.68 12.33
CA VAL A 374 -6.56 -9.02 12.13
C VAL A 374 -6.37 -9.48 10.70
N GLY A 375 -5.17 -9.37 10.15
CA GLY A 375 -4.96 -9.82 8.77
C GLY A 375 -3.62 -9.43 8.20
N GLY A 376 -3.53 -9.47 6.88
CA GLY A 376 -2.30 -9.14 6.20
C GLY A 376 -2.47 -8.86 4.72
N ILE A 377 -1.37 -8.45 4.13
CA ILE A 377 -1.23 -8.26 2.69
C ILE A 377 0.09 -8.92 2.29
N ASP A 378 0.03 -9.90 1.41
CA ASP A 378 1.19 -10.63 0.91
C ASP A 378 1.50 -10.25 -0.54
N HIS A 379 2.76 -10.46 -0.94
CA HIS A 379 3.25 -10.23 -2.29
C HIS A 379 3.09 -8.78 -2.80
N LEU A 380 3.32 -7.79 -1.94
CA LEU A 380 3.25 -6.35 -2.25
C LEU A 380 4.05 -5.94 -3.49
N ASN A 381 5.16 -6.63 -3.76
CA ASN A 381 6.06 -6.37 -4.88
C ASN A 381 5.64 -7.04 -6.19
N LYS A 382 4.59 -7.90 -6.16
CA LYS A 382 4.13 -8.69 -7.30
C LYS A 382 2.63 -8.53 -7.49
N LYS A 383 2.23 -7.57 -8.32
CA LYS A 383 0.82 -7.24 -8.56
C LYS A 383 -0.07 -8.45 -8.85
N LYS A 384 0.42 -9.43 -9.63
CA LYS A 384 -0.36 -10.62 -10.02
C LYS A 384 -0.44 -11.71 -8.94
N GLU A 385 0.34 -11.57 -7.87
CA GLU A 385 0.36 -12.49 -6.73
C GLU A 385 -0.16 -11.78 -5.45
N LEU A 386 -0.58 -10.51 -5.55
CA LEU A 386 -1.08 -9.74 -4.43
C LEU A 386 -2.24 -10.48 -3.77
N ASP A 387 -2.12 -10.68 -2.46
CA ASP A 387 -3.09 -11.37 -1.64
C ASP A 387 -3.40 -10.52 -0.39
N ILE A 388 -4.68 -10.17 -0.22
CA ILE A 388 -5.17 -9.39 0.91
C ILE A 388 -6.12 -10.26 1.71
N HIS A 389 -5.83 -10.50 2.97
CA HIS A 389 -6.64 -11.35 3.82
C HIS A 389 -6.89 -10.73 5.19
N PHE A 390 -8.15 -10.65 5.59
CA PHE A 390 -8.54 -10.14 6.89
C PHE A 390 -9.56 -11.07 7.56
N ASN A 391 -9.35 -11.34 8.85
CA ASN A 391 -10.33 -11.95 9.72
C ASN A 391 -10.98 -10.86 10.56
N VAL A 392 -12.24 -10.57 10.26
CA VAL A 392 -13.06 -9.60 10.98
C VAL A 392 -13.64 -10.30 12.20
N LYS A 393 -13.07 -10.06 13.36
CA LYS A 393 -13.54 -10.61 14.65
C LYS A 393 -14.93 -10.07 14.97
N LYS A 394 -15.14 -8.78 14.71
CA LYS A 394 -16.42 -8.12 14.93
C LYS A 394 -16.50 -6.82 14.13
N LEU A 395 -17.54 -6.66 13.35
CA LEU A 395 -17.98 -5.38 12.81
C LEU A 395 -19.37 -5.09 13.31
N THR A 396 -19.61 -3.88 13.76
CA THR A 396 -20.95 -3.39 14.12
C THR A 396 -21.24 -2.06 13.44
N ALA A 397 -22.44 -1.90 12.90
CA ALA A 397 -22.92 -0.62 12.38
C ALA A 397 -24.37 -0.38 12.86
N LYS A 398 -24.53 0.62 13.72
CA LYS A 398 -25.81 0.95 14.39
C LYS A 398 -26.54 2.11 13.70
N GLY A 399 -27.84 2.07 13.76
CA GLY A 399 -28.70 3.14 13.22
C GLY A 399 -28.48 3.35 11.72
N LYS A 400 -28.25 4.60 11.32
CA LYS A 400 -28.02 4.99 9.92
C LYS A 400 -26.57 4.80 9.44
N MET A 401 -25.67 4.30 10.28
CA MET A 401 -24.25 4.17 9.97
C MET A 401 -23.98 3.33 8.71
N LYS A 402 -24.72 2.25 8.49
CA LYS A 402 -24.62 1.43 7.30
C LYS A 402 -24.94 2.20 6.01
N GLN A 403 -25.94 3.09 6.03
CA GLN A 403 -26.27 3.97 4.91
C GLN A 403 -25.16 4.99 4.68
N GLU A 404 -24.66 5.60 5.76
CA GLU A 404 -23.56 6.57 5.72
C GLU A 404 -22.31 5.95 5.10
N ILE A 405 -21.96 4.71 5.46
CA ILE A 405 -20.84 3.97 4.87
C ILE A 405 -21.10 3.70 3.38
N ILE A 406 -22.26 3.16 3.04
CA ILE A 406 -22.55 2.74 1.66
C ILE A 406 -22.65 3.95 0.72
N GLN A 407 -23.11 5.10 1.20
CA GLN A 407 -23.12 6.35 0.42
C GLN A 407 -21.71 6.83 0.03
N GLN A 408 -20.68 6.41 0.74
CA GLN A 408 -19.27 6.71 0.38
C GLN A 408 -18.80 5.92 -0.85
N PHE A 409 -19.51 4.87 -1.24
CA PHE A 409 -19.19 4.04 -2.39
C PHE A 409 -20.18 4.30 -3.53
N PRO A 410 -19.80 4.12 -4.80
CA PRO A 410 -20.69 4.30 -5.95
C PRO A 410 -21.72 3.17 -6.07
N VAL A 411 -22.46 2.90 -5.01
CA VAL A 411 -23.52 1.87 -4.96
C VAL A 411 -24.85 2.46 -5.38
N LYS A 412 -25.61 1.70 -6.20
CA LYS A 412 -26.90 2.17 -6.71
C LYS A 412 -27.90 2.41 -5.57
N LYS A 413 -28.65 3.53 -5.64
CA LYS A 413 -29.70 3.92 -4.70
C LYS A 413 -30.76 2.84 -4.41
N MET A 414 -30.87 1.84 -5.26
CA MET A 414 -31.85 0.75 -5.17
C MET A 414 -31.70 -0.13 -3.91
N LEU A 415 -30.50 -0.22 -3.34
CA LEU A 415 -30.25 -1.04 -2.15
C LEU A 415 -30.49 -0.29 -0.82
N MET A 416 -30.64 1.03 -0.84
CA MET A 416 -30.72 1.84 0.39
C MET A 416 -31.94 1.57 1.22
N LYS A 417 -33.10 1.36 0.59
CA LYS A 417 -34.38 1.06 1.28
C LYS A 417 -34.35 -0.31 1.96
N GLN A 418 -33.74 -1.31 1.30
CA GLN A 418 -33.59 -2.66 1.84
C GLN A 418 -32.57 -2.69 2.98
N LEU A 419 -31.47 -1.95 2.84
CA LEU A 419 -30.49 -1.79 3.91
C LEU A 419 -31.05 -1.15 5.17
N ASP A 420 -31.96 -0.17 5.01
CA ASP A 420 -32.64 0.45 6.14
C ASP A 420 -33.45 -0.57 6.94
N ALA A 421 -34.18 -1.45 6.23
CA ALA A 421 -34.99 -2.50 6.82
C ALA A 421 -34.18 -3.54 7.64
N LEU A 422 -32.87 -3.67 7.40
CA LEU A 422 -32.01 -4.62 8.14
C LEU A 422 -31.75 -4.18 9.59
N GLY A 423 -32.05 -2.91 9.96
CA GLY A 423 -31.75 -2.39 11.30
C GLY A 423 -30.24 -2.33 11.59
N ASP A 424 -29.85 -2.50 12.84
CA ASP A 424 -28.44 -2.61 13.21
C ASP A 424 -27.83 -3.89 12.60
N ILE A 425 -26.59 -3.78 12.16
CA ILE A 425 -25.87 -4.92 11.58
C ILE A 425 -24.63 -5.29 12.40
N THR A 426 -24.35 -6.58 12.44
CA THR A 426 -23.10 -7.15 12.95
C THR A 426 -22.54 -8.09 11.88
N TYR A 427 -21.24 -8.10 11.72
CA TYR A 427 -20.56 -9.04 10.84
C TYR A 427 -19.36 -9.67 11.54
N THR A 428 -19.16 -10.94 11.32
CA THR A 428 -18.00 -11.72 11.75
C THR A 428 -17.62 -12.64 10.59
N GLY A 429 -16.36 -12.64 10.17
CA GLY A 429 -15.99 -13.47 9.04
C GLY A 429 -14.65 -13.12 8.44
N VAL A 430 -14.40 -13.68 7.26
CA VAL A 430 -13.15 -13.53 6.52
C VAL A 430 -13.41 -12.75 5.23
N VAL A 431 -12.52 -11.83 4.95
CA VAL A 431 -12.39 -11.11 3.68
C VAL A 431 -11.05 -11.53 3.06
N HIS A 432 -11.09 -12.11 1.88
CA HIS A 432 -9.92 -12.59 1.16
C HIS A 432 -9.97 -12.05 -0.28
N ILE A 433 -8.97 -11.29 -0.68
CA ILE A 433 -8.90 -10.60 -1.97
C ILE A 433 -7.56 -10.94 -2.63
N PRO A 434 -7.44 -12.15 -3.21
CA PRO A 434 -6.35 -12.48 -4.10
C PRO A 434 -6.50 -11.71 -5.43
N TYR A 435 -5.44 -11.65 -6.21
CA TYR A 435 -5.48 -11.00 -7.51
C TYR A 435 -6.58 -11.58 -8.41
N HIS A 436 -7.43 -10.75 -8.99
CA HIS A 436 -8.60 -11.07 -9.81
C HIS A 436 -9.85 -11.62 -9.11
N ARG A 437 -9.84 -11.83 -7.81
CA ARG A 437 -10.99 -12.39 -7.10
C ARG A 437 -11.18 -11.73 -5.74
N GLU A 438 -12.42 -11.57 -5.33
CA GLU A 438 -12.77 -11.08 -4.01
C GLU A 438 -13.66 -12.13 -3.34
N GLU A 439 -13.29 -12.60 -2.16
CA GLU A 439 -14.00 -13.67 -1.42
C GLU A 439 -14.44 -13.16 -0.06
N PHE A 440 -15.70 -13.38 0.24
CA PHE A 440 -16.32 -12.97 1.48
C PHE A 440 -17.05 -14.16 2.11
N LYS A 441 -16.67 -14.51 3.34
CA LYS A 441 -17.30 -15.59 4.09
C LYS A 441 -17.58 -15.13 5.51
N GLY A 442 -18.79 -15.35 6.01
CA GLY A 442 -19.07 -14.97 7.38
C GLY A 442 -20.53 -15.06 7.76
N VAL A 443 -20.81 -14.44 8.89
CA VAL A 443 -22.14 -14.36 9.48
C VAL A 443 -22.52 -12.89 9.63
N LEU A 444 -23.63 -12.52 9.00
CA LEU A 444 -24.26 -11.22 9.11
C LEU A 444 -25.46 -11.33 10.08
N GLY A 445 -25.39 -10.66 11.21
CA GLY A 445 -26.50 -10.46 12.11
C GLY A 445 -27.22 -9.15 11.81
N THR A 446 -28.54 -9.18 11.78
CA THR A 446 -29.40 -8.02 11.50
C THR A 446 -30.59 -8.03 12.45
N ALA A 447 -31.35 -6.92 12.52
CA ALA A 447 -32.60 -6.88 13.30
C ALA A 447 -33.69 -7.82 12.76
N VAL A 448 -33.59 -8.24 11.49
CA VAL A 448 -34.57 -9.11 10.82
C VAL A 448 -34.15 -10.58 10.79
N GLY A 449 -32.94 -10.94 11.27
CA GLY A 449 -32.43 -12.30 11.32
C GLY A 449 -30.93 -12.39 11.06
N ARG A 450 -30.43 -13.63 11.06
CA ARG A 450 -29.01 -13.95 10.86
C ARG A 450 -28.83 -14.67 9.53
N LEU A 451 -27.82 -14.26 8.77
CA LEU A 451 -27.44 -14.82 7.48
C LEU A 451 -26.00 -15.32 7.53
N THR A 452 -25.77 -16.58 7.23
CA THR A 452 -24.44 -17.13 6.93
C THR A 452 -24.24 -17.10 5.43
N PHE A 453 -23.09 -16.65 4.97
CA PHE A 453 -22.81 -16.56 3.54
C PHE A 453 -21.36 -16.87 3.20
N ASN A 454 -21.17 -17.27 1.96
CA ASN A 454 -19.87 -17.41 1.32
C ASN A 454 -20.06 -17.03 -0.15
N PHE A 455 -19.47 -15.92 -0.60
CA PHE A 455 -19.53 -15.53 -2.01
C PHE A 455 -18.21 -15.00 -2.51
N SER A 456 -18.01 -15.09 -3.81
CA SER A 456 -16.87 -14.51 -4.51
C SER A 456 -17.33 -13.64 -5.66
N ILE A 457 -16.57 -12.58 -5.88
CA ILE A 457 -16.62 -11.71 -7.07
C ILE A 457 -15.43 -12.10 -7.93
N ASP A 458 -15.70 -12.63 -9.10
CA ASP A 458 -14.68 -13.01 -10.07
C ASP A 458 -14.57 -11.90 -11.12
N ASN A 459 -13.43 -11.20 -11.11
CA ASN A 459 -13.20 -10.04 -11.97
C ASN A 459 -12.82 -10.43 -13.41
N ASP A 460 -12.45 -11.69 -13.67
CA ASP A 460 -12.16 -12.19 -15.01
C ASP A 460 -13.45 -12.54 -15.75
N THR A 461 -14.36 -13.20 -15.08
CA THR A 461 -15.65 -13.61 -15.65
C THR A 461 -16.76 -12.58 -15.42
N ASN A 462 -16.56 -11.64 -14.50
CA ASN A 462 -17.53 -10.65 -14.07
C ASN A 462 -18.83 -11.27 -13.50
N TYR A 463 -18.68 -12.31 -12.69
CA TYR A 463 -19.79 -12.91 -11.94
C TYR A 463 -19.58 -12.77 -10.44
N VAL A 464 -20.68 -12.60 -9.72
CA VAL A 464 -20.78 -12.85 -8.29
C VAL A 464 -21.41 -14.22 -8.10
N ILE A 465 -20.71 -15.15 -7.47
CA ILE A 465 -21.16 -16.50 -7.22
C ILE A 465 -21.09 -16.76 -5.72
N GLY A 466 -22.14 -17.32 -5.15
CA GLY A 466 -22.13 -17.57 -3.73
C GLY A 466 -23.21 -18.50 -3.23
N HIS A 467 -23.10 -18.71 -1.93
CA HIS A 467 -24.00 -19.50 -1.12
C HIS A 467 -24.48 -18.66 0.06
N ALA A 468 -25.75 -18.81 0.41
CA ALA A 468 -26.33 -18.14 1.57
C ALA A 468 -27.27 -19.08 2.32
N GLU A 469 -27.18 -19.06 3.66
CA GLU A 469 -28.00 -19.86 4.55
C GLU A 469 -28.54 -19.02 5.70
N THR A 470 -29.82 -19.20 5.99
CA THR A 470 -30.46 -18.63 7.18
C THR A 470 -31.47 -19.59 7.77
N LYS A 471 -31.47 -19.71 9.10
CA LYS A 471 -32.52 -20.47 9.82
C LYS A 471 -33.84 -19.70 9.89
N GLY A 472 -33.78 -18.36 9.73
CA GLY A 472 -34.96 -17.51 9.69
C GLY A 472 -34.58 -16.05 9.57
N ILE A 473 -35.04 -15.43 8.48
CA ILE A 473 -34.96 -14.00 8.25
C ILE A 473 -36.36 -13.44 7.96
N HIS A 474 -36.72 -12.30 8.56
CA HIS A 474 -38.02 -11.69 8.34
C HIS A 474 -38.06 -10.94 7.01
N LEU A 475 -38.16 -11.74 5.92
CA LEU A 475 -38.06 -11.26 4.54
C LEU A 475 -39.14 -10.22 4.19
N GLY A 476 -40.31 -10.34 4.81
CA GLY A 476 -41.40 -9.38 4.62
C GLY A 476 -41.04 -7.95 5.01
N THR A 477 -40.25 -7.78 6.06
CA THR A 477 -39.73 -6.47 6.47
C THR A 477 -38.77 -5.92 5.42
N VAL A 478 -37.85 -6.75 4.91
CA VAL A 478 -36.85 -6.35 3.90
C VAL A 478 -37.49 -5.99 2.57
N LEU A 479 -38.48 -6.79 2.13
CA LEU A 479 -39.17 -6.61 0.85
C LEU A 479 -40.41 -5.70 0.96
N LYS A 480 -40.75 -5.21 2.16
CA LYS A 480 -41.96 -4.43 2.45
C LYS A 480 -43.27 -5.18 2.14
N MET A 481 -43.24 -6.49 2.24
CA MET A 481 -44.38 -7.39 2.01
C MET A 481 -44.96 -7.82 3.35
N LYS A 482 -45.98 -7.15 3.87
CA LYS A 482 -46.62 -7.46 5.17
C LYS A 482 -47.11 -8.90 5.32
N GLN A 483 -47.35 -9.59 4.19
CA GLN A 483 -47.87 -10.93 4.13
C GLN A 483 -46.78 -12.01 4.25
N LEU A 484 -45.51 -11.65 3.94
CA LEU A 484 -44.38 -12.58 4.02
C LEU A 484 -43.70 -12.43 5.38
N GLY A 485 -43.63 -13.53 6.09
CA GLY A 485 -43.02 -13.57 7.42
C GLY A 485 -41.58 -14.08 7.39
N ASN A 486 -41.32 -14.99 8.32
CA ASN A 486 -39.99 -15.55 8.49
C ASN A 486 -39.69 -16.57 7.40
N VAL A 487 -38.48 -16.56 6.88
CA VAL A 487 -38.01 -17.48 5.83
C VAL A 487 -36.66 -18.06 6.23
N GLY A 488 -36.60 -19.37 6.37
CA GLY A 488 -35.36 -20.13 6.52
C GLY A 488 -34.99 -20.75 5.18
N LEU A 489 -33.79 -20.54 4.71
CA LEU A 489 -33.34 -21.01 3.40
C LEU A 489 -31.84 -21.36 3.39
N ASN A 490 -31.53 -22.24 2.43
CA ASN A 490 -30.16 -22.54 2.02
C ASN A 490 -30.12 -22.54 0.50
N GLY A 491 -29.26 -21.73 -0.10
CA GLY A 491 -29.26 -21.62 -1.55
C GLY A 491 -27.99 -21.03 -2.14
N ASN A 492 -27.84 -21.28 -3.43
CA ASN A 492 -26.75 -20.75 -4.26
C ASN A 492 -27.29 -19.67 -5.18
N PHE A 493 -26.45 -18.69 -5.46
CA PHE A 493 -26.78 -17.63 -6.39
C PHE A 493 -25.60 -17.32 -7.33
N LYS A 494 -25.94 -16.85 -8.52
CA LYS A 494 -25.01 -16.35 -9.51
C LYS A 494 -25.55 -15.07 -10.12
N VAL A 495 -24.80 -13.98 -10.06
CA VAL A 495 -25.20 -12.66 -10.57
C VAL A 495 -24.18 -12.17 -11.57
N ASP A 496 -24.64 -11.72 -12.73
CA ASP A 496 -23.81 -11.11 -13.76
C ASP A 496 -23.60 -9.62 -13.47
N ILE A 497 -22.34 -9.22 -13.30
CA ILE A 497 -21.95 -7.83 -13.04
C ILE A 497 -21.20 -7.18 -14.21
N ASP A 498 -21.01 -7.88 -15.33
CA ASP A 498 -20.39 -7.33 -16.53
C ASP A 498 -21.19 -6.15 -17.09
N LYS A 499 -20.58 -4.97 -17.08
CA LYS A 499 -21.25 -3.73 -17.50
C LYS A 499 -21.60 -3.70 -18.97
N LYS A 500 -20.77 -4.29 -19.85
CA LYS A 500 -21.00 -4.29 -21.31
C LYS A 500 -22.10 -5.29 -21.65
N ARG A 501 -21.98 -6.51 -21.15
CA ARG A 501 -22.96 -7.59 -21.34
C ARG A 501 -24.33 -7.20 -20.78
N THR A 502 -24.38 -6.72 -19.54
CA THR A 502 -25.65 -6.30 -18.91
C THR A 502 -26.26 -5.05 -19.56
N ALA A 503 -25.45 -4.11 -20.08
CA ALA A 503 -25.96 -2.95 -20.82
C ALA A 503 -26.59 -3.36 -22.14
N LEU A 504 -25.97 -4.30 -22.87
CA LEU A 504 -26.52 -4.83 -24.12
C LEU A 504 -27.86 -5.55 -23.86
N LEU A 505 -27.91 -6.44 -22.88
CA LEU A 505 -29.11 -7.16 -22.48
C LEU A 505 -30.23 -6.22 -22.01
N ARG A 506 -29.91 -5.14 -21.31
CA ARG A 506 -30.89 -4.10 -20.92
C ARG A 506 -31.47 -3.34 -22.09
N LYS A 507 -30.67 -3.05 -23.13
CA LYS A 507 -31.19 -2.46 -24.38
C LYS A 507 -32.21 -3.39 -25.05
N GLN A 508 -31.93 -4.71 -25.03
CA GLN A 508 -32.82 -5.71 -25.63
C GLN A 508 -34.10 -5.95 -24.83
N THR A 509 -34.02 -5.93 -23.52
CA THR A 509 -35.16 -6.29 -22.65
C THR A 509 -35.92 -5.09 -22.08
N GLY A 510 -35.38 -3.88 -22.18
CA GLY A 510 -35.93 -2.67 -21.57
C GLY A 510 -35.91 -2.68 -20.03
N GLY A 511 -35.37 -3.74 -19.41
CA GLY A 511 -35.49 -3.99 -17.99
C GLY A 511 -34.37 -3.37 -17.14
N LYS A 512 -34.69 -3.12 -15.87
CA LYS A 512 -33.78 -2.59 -14.86
C LYS A 512 -33.33 -3.63 -13.82
N LEU A 513 -33.84 -4.86 -13.89
CA LEU A 513 -33.56 -5.93 -12.94
C LEU A 513 -32.11 -6.45 -13.13
N PRO A 514 -31.48 -6.99 -12.09
CA PRO A 514 -30.19 -7.66 -12.21
C PRO A 514 -30.32 -8.93 -13.08
N PHE A 515 -29.23 -9.35 -13.70
CA PHE A 515 -29.14 -10.62 -14.42
C PHE A 515 -28.54 -11.67 -13.50
N GLY A 516 -29.18 -12.82 -13.38
CA GLY A 516 -28.66 -13.86 -12.51
C GLY A 516 -29.65 -14.98 -12.24
N GLU A 517 -29.24 -15.93 -11.44
CA GLU A 517 -30.01 -17.09 -11.01
C GLU A 517 -29.83 -17.37 -9.52
N VAL A 518 -30.87 -17.91 -8.92
CA VAL A 518 -30.90 -18.37 -7.51
C VAL A 518 -31.56 -19.73 -7.48
N LYS A 519 -30.87 -20.69 -6.84
CA LYS A 519 -31.41 -22.01 -6.52
C LYS A 519 -31.33 -22.24 -5.03
N ALA A 520 -32.46 -22.49 -4.39
CA ALA A 520 -32.52 -22.60 -2.94
C ALA A 520 -33.51 -23.66 -2.48
N THR A 521 -33.20 -24.26 -1.34
CA THR A 521 -34.15 -25.02 -0.53
C THR A 521 -34.63 -24.09 0.59
N VAL A 522 -35.91 -23.84 0.64
CA VAL A 522 -36.57 -23.11 1.70
C VAL A 522 -37.07 -24.10 2.74
N TYR A 523 -36.44 -24.14 3.90
CA TYR A 523 -36.79 -25.07 4.98
C TYR A 523 -38.15 -24.74 5.57
N GLU A 524 -38.40 -23.46 5.78
CA GLU A 524 -39.67 -22.95 6.29
C GLU A 524 -39.90 -21.53 5.74
N ALA A 525 -41.09 -21.25 5.30
CA ALA A 525 -41.55 -19.92 4.97
C ALA A 525 -42.98 -19.71 5.50
N SER A 526 -43.27 -18.50 5.94
CA SER A 526 -44.62 -18.08 6.32
C SER A 526 -45.15 -17.01 5.38
N TYR A 527 -46.34 -17.25 4.84
CA TYR A 527 -47.07 -16.29 4.00
C TYR A 527 -48.48 -16.13 4.53
N LYS A 528 -48.85 -14.94 4.97
CA LYS A 528 -50.09 -14.71 5.78
C LYS A 528 -50.09 -15.64 7.01
N LYS A 529 -51.07 -16.52 7.13
CA LYS A 529 -51.21 -17.51 8.22
C LYS A 529 -50.73 -18.88 7.82
N ILE A 530 -50.29 -19.08 6.57
CA ILE A 530 -49.88 -20.39 6.04
C ILE A 530 -48.37 -20.57 6.25
N LYS A 531 -47.97 -21.68 6.84
CA LYS A 531 -46.57 -22.11 6.95
C LYS A 531 -46.31 -23.21 5.94
N VAL A 532 -45.31 -23.03 5.11
CA VAL A 532 -44.85 -24.00 4.13
C VAL A 532 -43.42 -24.42 4.45
N LYS A 533 -43.10 -25.68 4.21
CA LYS A 533 -41.78 -26.25 4.52
C LYS A 533 -41.24 -27.00 3.31
N ASN A 534 -39.90 -27.07 3.24
CA ASN A 534 -39.19 -27.87 2.23
C ASN A 534 -39.57 -27.54 0.80
N LEU A 535 -39.50 -26.23 0.44
CA LEU A 535 -39.74 -25.80 -0.92
C LEU A 535 -38.44 -25.77 -1.69
N LEU A 536 -38.45 -26.23 -2.92
CA LEU A 536 -37.39 -26.01 -3.90
C LEU A 536 -37.73 -24.75 -4.70
N VAL A 537 -36.79 -23.83 -4.80
CA VAL A 537 -36.94 -22.56 -5.47
C VAL A 537 -35.86 -22.41 -6.54
N ASP A 538 -36.26 -22.20 -7.78
CA ASP A 538 -35.38 -21.89 -8.91
C ASP A 538 -35.83 -20.56 -9.52
N ILE A 539 -35.00 -19.57 -9.46
CA ILE A 539 -35.28 -18.20 -9.92
C ILE A 539 -34.25 -17.77 -10.96
N LYS A 540 -34.70 -17.20 -12.07
CA LYS A 540 -33.86 -16.59 -13.09
C LYS A 540 -34.32 -15.18 -13.39
N SER A 541 -33.37 -14.26 -13.37
CA SER A 541 -33.61 -12.88 -13.78
C SER A 541 -32.88 -12.56 -15.06
N ARG A 542 -33.62 -12.04 -16.04
CA ARG A 542 -33.14 -11.67 -17.37
C ARG A 542 -33.20 -10.17 -17.63
N GLY A 543 -33.23 -9.34 -16.60
CA GLY A 543 -33.26 -7.89 -16.67
C GLY A 543 -34.63 -7.29 -16.93
N GLY A 544 -35.43 -7.83 -17.83
CA GLY A 544 -36.81 -7.40 -18.11
C GLY A 544 -37.84 -8.11 -17.27
N SER A 545 -37.55 -9.33 -16.85
CA SER A 545 -38.43 -10.16 -16.01
C SER A 545 -37.63 -11.02 -15.05
N VAL A 546 -38.25 -11.37 -13.95
CA VAL A 546 -37.84 -12.45 -13.07
C VAL A 546 -38.84 -13.58 -13.26
N GLU A 547 -38.32 -14.73 -13.60
CA GLU A 547 -39.09 -15.97 -13.75
C GLU A 547 -38.60 -16.95 -12.71
N GLY A 548 -39.51 -17.73 -12.13
CA GLY A 548 -39.13 -18.73 -11.15
C GLY A 548 -40.17 -19.83 -11.01
N SER A 549 -39.74 -20.92 -10.40
CA SER A 549 -40.59 -22.01 -9.98
C SER A 549 -40.39 -22.29 -8.49
N ILE A 550 -41.47 -22.56 -7.81
CA ILE A 550 -41.48 -23.08 -6.44
C ILE A 550 -42.13 -24.43 -6.52
N SER A 551 -41.46 -25.46 -6.01
CA SER A 551 -42.01 -26.83 -6.00
C SER A 551 -41.82 -27.49 -4.64
N GLN A 552 -42.65 -28.45 -4.36
CA GLN A 552 -42.55 -29.29 -3.18
C GLN A 552 -42.86 -30.75 -3.59
N GLU A 553 -41.96 -31.64 -3.22
CA GLU A 553 -42.12 -33.06 -3.40
C GLU A 553 -42.52 -33.71 -2.08
N ASN A 554 -43.70 -34.32 -2.03
CA ASN A 554 -44.21 -35.02 -0.87
C ASN A 554 -44.56 -36.49 -1.24
N LYS A 555 -44.71 -37.33 -0.21
CA LYS A 555 -45.04 -38.76 -0.41
C LYS A 555 -46.36 -39.01 -1.19
N GLY A 556 -47.27 -38.07 -1.21
CA GLY A 556 -48.57 -38.22 -1.87
C GLY A 556 -48.92 -37.16 -2.90
N LEU A 557 -48.27 -36.01 -2.86
CA LEU A 557 -48.64 -34.87 -3.69
C LEU A 557 -47.41 -34.07 -4.06
N ASP A 558 -47.07 -34.01 -5.33
CA ASP A 558 -46.11 -33.04 -5.85
C ASP A 558 -46.85 -31.83 -6.42
N TRP A 559 -46.41 -30.65 -6.04
CA TRP A 559 -46.92 -29.44 -6.66
C TRP A 559 -45.78 -28.54 -7.06
N ALA A 560 -45.98 -27.80 -8.09
CA ALA A 560 -45.09 -26.74 -8.54
C ALA A 560 -45.91 -25.49 -8.92
N CYS A 561 -45.33 -24.35 -8.74
CA CYS A 561 -45.92 -23.09 -9.08
C CYS A 561 -44.88 -22.24 -9.83
N ASP A 562 -45.11 -21.99 -11.11
CA ASP A 562 -44.31 -21.06 -11.86
C ASP A 562 -44.82 -19.65 -11.64
N PHE A 563 -43.90 -18.70 -11.48
CA PHE A 563 -44.23 -17.29 -11.30
C PHE A 563 -43.37 -16.42 -12.17
N SER A 564 -43.85 -15.22 -12.51
CA SER A 564 -43.08 -14.18 -13.16
C SER A 564 -43.51 -12.80 -12.74
N PHE A 565 -42.57 -11.88 -12.68
CA PHE A 565 -42.80 -10.46 -12.46
C PHE A 565 -41.77 -9.60 -13.20
N THR A 566 -42.13 -8.36 -13.50
CA THR A 566 -41.31 -7.43 -14.26
C THR A 566 -40.73 -6.27 -13.45
N ASP A 567 -41.21 -6.07 -12.22
CA ASP A 567 -40.77 -4.99 -11.35
C ASP A 567 -40.78 -5.47 -9.88
N ILE A 568 -39.68 -5.26 -9.16
CA ILE A 568 -39.56 -5.62 -7.74
C ILE A 568 -40.50 -4.78 -6.88
N ASP A 569 -40.76 -3.53 -7.28
CA ASP A 569 -41.67 -2.65 -6.55
C ASP A 569 -43.16 -2.99 -6.82
N LYS A 570 -43.45 -3.86 -7.78
CA LYS A 570 -44.79 -4.32 -8.20
C LYS A 570 -44.98 -5.83 -8.05
N ILE A 571 -44.37 -6.42 -7.04
CA ILE A 571 -44.54 -7.86 -6.74
C ILE A 571 -46.01 -8.26 -6.53
N GLU A 572 -46.88 -7.29 -6.25
CA GLU A 572 -48.34 -7.51 -6.16
C GLU A 572 -48.99 -8.06 -7.44
N HIS A 573 -48.33 -7.91 -8.57
CA HIS A 573 -48.80 -8.38 -9.90
C HIS A 573 -48.07 -9.64 -10.38
N ILE A 574 -47.71 -10.56 -9.49
CA ILE A 574 -47.08 -11.83 -9.84
C ILE A 574 -48.05 -12.69 -10.65
N LYS A 575 -47.65 -13.09 -11.85
CA LYS A 575 -48.34 -14.11 -12.62
C LYS A 575 -48.00 -15.48 -12.09
N ILE A 576 -48.99 -16.24 -11.62
CA ILE A 576 -48.83 -17.56 -10.98
C ILE A 576 -49.50 -18.64 -11.85
N LYS A 577 -48.74 -19.69 -12.15
CA LYS A 577 -49.25 -20.90 -12.88
C LYS A 577 -49.05 -22.15 -12.03
N PRO A 578 -50.07 -22.65 -11.32
CA PRO A 578 -49.97 -23.87 -10.50
C PRO A 578 -49.91 -25.12 -11.37
N LYS A 579 -49.11 -26.10 -10.95
CA LYS A 579 -49.00 -27.44 -11.50
C LYS A 579 -49.12 -28.44 -10.34
N VAL A 580 -50.01 -29.39 -10.42
CA VAL A 580 -50.25 -30.40 -9.35
C VAL A 580 -50.17 -31.81 -9.94
N LYS A 581 -49.40 -32.70 -9.30
CA LYS A 581 -49.26 -34.10 -9.66
C LYS A 581 -49.50 -34.98 -8.45
N LEU A 582 -50.58 -35.78 -8.50
CA LEU A 582 -50.93 -36.76 -7.46
C LEU A 582 -50.14 -38.05 -7.68
N LYS A 583 -49.51 -38.59 -6.60
CA LYS A 583 -48.78 -39.86 -6.58
C LYS A 583 -49.66 -40.94 -5.92
N PHE A 584 -50.61 -41.48 -6.64
CA PHE A 584 -51.56 -42.47 -6.09
C PHE A 584 -50.89 -43.73 -5.57
N LYS A 585 -49.74 -44.17 -6.07
CA LYS A 585 -49.03 -45.39 -5.64
C LYS A 585 -48.44 -45.33 -4.23
N ASP A 586 -48.18 -44.13 -3.71
CA ASP A 586 -47.54 -43.96 -2.39
C ASP A 586 -48.56 -43.70 -1.26
N LEU A 587 -49.82 -43.42 -1.60
CA LEU A 587 -50.92 -43.24 -0.64
C LEU A 587 -51.44 -44.56 -0.08
N PHE A 588 -51.21 -45.69 -0.75
CA PHE A 588 -51.77 -47.01 -0.38
C PHE A 588 -50.72 -47.94 0.23
N LYS A 589 -49.46 -47.55 0.40
CA LYS A 589 -48.41 -48.42 0.99
C LYS A 589 -48.38 -48.50 2.52
N LYS A 590 -49.35 -47.93 3.23
CA LYS A 590 -49.38 -47.92 4.71
C LYS A 590 -50.54 -48.58 5.31
N LYS A 591 -50.76 -49.90 4.99
CA LYS A 591 -51.75 -50.74 5.73
C LYS A 591 -51.35 -52.18 6.02
N ASP A 592 -50.09 -52.60 5.78
CA ASP A 592 -49.72 -54.02 6.00
C ASP A 592 -48.57 -54.23 7.01
N SER A 593 -48.38 -53.34 8.00
CA SER A 593 -47.33 -53.55 9.02
C SER A 593 -47.81 -53.54 10.48
N ASP A 594 -49.13 -53.54 10.75
CA ASP A 594 -49.63 -53.60 12.13
C ASP A 594 -50.50 -54.87 12.37
N ASN A 595 -49.98 -56.07 12.10
CA ASN A 595 -50.53 -57.31 12.65
C ASN A 595 -49.46 -58.39 12.58
N LYS A 596 -48.55 -58.38 13.54
CA LYS A 596 -47.88 -59.58 14.10
C LYS A 596 -47.12 -59.14 15.34
N LYS A 597 -47.81 -59.08 16.44
CA LYS A 597 -47.31 -59.36 17.78
C LYS A 597 -48.10 -60.50 18.33
N ASP A 598 -47.41 -61.44 18.72
CA ASP A 598 -47.54 -62.45 19.78
C ASP A 598 -47.32 -63.86 19.26
N SER A 599 -46.21 -64.40 19.59
CA SER A 599 -46.07 -65.62 20.31
C SER A 599 -44.64 -66.13 20.26
N ASP A 600 -44.22 -66.36 21.43
CA ASP A 600 -43.42 -67.43 21.99
C ASP A 600 -41.92 -67.19 22.25
N LYS A 601 -41.81 -67.21 23.56
CA LYS A 601 -40.63 -67.45 24.37
C LYS A 601 -39.94 -68.77 24.05
N LYS A 602 -38.64 -68.80 24.12
CA LYS A 602 -37.81 -69.62 25.02
C LYS A 602 -36.56 -70.22 24.38
N LYS A 603 -35.44 -69.97 25.15
CA LYS A 603 -34.26 -70.83 25.30
C LYS A 603 -33.33 -70.97 24.08
N GLY A 604 -32.05 -70.74 24.24
CA GLY A 604 -31.09 -71.12 25.24
C GLY A 604 -29.68 -70.82 24.76
N ASN A 605 -28.95 -70.53 25.70
CA ASN A 605 -27.56 -70.66 26.00
C ASN A 605 -26.54 -71.29 25.03
N LYS A 606 -25.36 -70.63 25.12
CA LYS A 606 -23.98 -71.18 25.13
C LYS A 606 -23.18 -71.01 23.84
N LYS A 607 -22.18 -70.21 24.06
CA LYS A 607 -20.78 -70.52 24.28
C LYS A 607 -19.88 -70.64 23.05
N ASP A 608 -18.91 -69.85 23.15
CA ASP A 608 -17.45 -70.01 22.95
C ASP A 608 -16.89 -70.08 21.55
N SER A 609 -16.03 -69.15 21.43
CA SER A 609 -14.59 -69.23 21.26
C SER A 609 -13.98 -69.09 19.87
N ASN A 610 -13.14 -68.18 19.87
CA ASN A 610 -11.77 -68.20 19.31
C ASN A 610 -11.52 -68.26 17.81
N ALA A 611 -10.78 -67.28 17.51
CA ALA A 611 -9.44 -67.36 16.92
C ALA A 611 -9.29 -67.10 15.43
N LYS A 612 -8.56 -66.02 15.28
CA LYS A 612 -7.37 -65.87 14.41
C LYS A 612 -7.43 -65.95 12.89
N LYS A 613 -6.89 -64.86 12.42
CA LYS A 613 -5.87 -64.78 11.37
C LYS A 613 -6.28 -64.69 9.90
N ASP A 614 -5.82 -63.63 9.43
CA ASP A 614 -4.88 -63.35 8.31
C ASP A 614 -5.45 -63.27 6.90
N ASP A 615 -4.98 -62.17 6.38
CA ASP A 615 -4.40 -61.93 5.05
C ASP A 615 -5.30 -61.66 3.84
N SER A 616 -5.08 -60.41 3.43
CA SER A 616 -4.69 -60.02 2.08
C SER A 616 -5.71 -59.92 0.96
N LYS A 617 -5.55 -58.78 0.37
CA LYS A 617 -5.66 -58.43 -1.05
C LYS A 617 -6.96 -57.89 -1.63
N GLU A 618 -6.80 -56.64 -1.95
CA GLU A 618 -7.09 -55.98 -3.24
C GLU A 618 -8.39 -56.36 -3.96
N SER A 619 -9.24 -55.37 -4.14
CA SER A 619 -9.46 -54.76 -5.46
C SER A 619 -10.57 -53.71 -5.43
N SER A 620 -10.19 -52.54 -5.82
CA SER A 620 -10.83 -51.58 -6.73
C SER A 620 -12.33 -51.65 -6.92
N GLY A 621 -12.99 -50.55 -6.65
CA GLY A 621 -14.35 -50.30 -7.11
C GLY A 621 -14.76 -48.83 -6.90
N LYS A 622 -14.24 -47.95 -7.75
CA LYS A 622 -14.73 -46.59 -7.97
C LYS A 622 -16.24 -46.53 -8.12
N LYS A 623 -16.89 -45.61 -7.45
CA LYS A 623 -18.00 -44.85 -8.02
C LYS A 623 -17.93 -43.38 -7.57
N GLU A 624 -17.10 -42.61 -8.24
CA GLU A 624 -17.33 -41.21 -8.49
C GLU A 624 -18.53 -41.08 -9.44
N SER A 625 -19.57 -40.42 -9.00
CA SER A 625 -20.57 -39.80 -9.85
C SER A 625 -20.56 -38.34 -9.49
N GLY A 626 -20.02 -37.39 -10.26
CA GLY A 626 -20.19 -37.20 -11.68
C GLY A 626 -20.70 -35.79 -11.84
N LEU A 627 -19.82 -34.78 -11.68
CA LEU A 627 -20.04 -33.40 -12.13
C LEU A 627 -18.90 -33.01 -13.09
N LYS A 628 -18.66 -33.91 -14.06
CA LYS A 628 -17.82 -33.65 -15.24
C LYS A 628 -18.69 -33.74 -16.48
N GLY A 629 -19.31 -32.64 -16.87
CA GLY A 629 -20.13 -32.64 -18.09
C GLY A 629 -20.51 -31.29 -18.67
N LEU A 630 -19.87 -30.21 -18.28
CA LEU A 630 -20.27 -28.89 -18.81
C LEU A 630 -19.12 -28.01 -19.33
N PHE A 631 -17.93 -28.58 -19.54
CA PHE A 631 -16.87 -27.85 -20.24
C PHE A 631 -16.19 -28.74 -21.27
N LYS A 632 -16.77 -28.85 -22.45
CA LYS A 632 -16.04 -29.26 -23.66
C LYS A 632 -16.08 -28.14 -24.68
N LYS A 633 -14.86 -27.61 -24.88
CA LYS A 633 -14.32 -26.78 -25.95
C LYS A 633 -15.10 -26.72 -27.27
N LYS A 634 -15.17 -25.53 -27.83
CA LYS A 634 -14.84 -25.32 -29.25
C LYS A 634 -13.83 -24.19 -29.34
N SER A 635 -12.61 -24.57 -29.63
CA SER A 635 -11.60 -23.77 -30.30
C SER A 635 -11.87 -23.92 -31.80
N ALA A 636 -11.97 -22.83 -32.54
CA ALA A 636 -11.44 -22.65 -33.89
C ALA A 636 -11.80 -21.26 -34.40
N ASN A 637 -10.78 -20.60 -34.84
CA ASN A 637 -10.59 -19.37 -35.61
C ASN A 637 -10.55 -18.08 -34.82
#